data_a07382ea75ec8b74332fe1f6a58c4dfa
#
_entry.id   a07382ea75ec8b74332fe1f6a58c4dfa
#
_cell.length_a   1.000
_cell.length_b   1.000
_cell.length_c   1.000
_cell.angle_alpha   90.00
_cell.angle_beta   90.00
_cell.angle_gamma   90.00
#
_symmetry.space_group_name_H-M   'P 1'
#
loop_
_entity.id
_entity.type
_entity.pdbx_description
1 polymer ?
#
loop_
_entity_poly.entity_id
_entity_poly.type
_entity_poly.pdbx_seq_one_letter_code
_entity_poly.pdbx_strand_id
1 'polypeptide(L)'
;MQQLSAVFGQVQELLSAGISIVPVRDKSETKQDGTIIPAKVAYSGWKKYQSEIISKEALWYEMDKFNTTAIAMVCGAVSGNLEIIDIDCKHWAGIDGRLFSDIKQIYPELWYRLRIHRTPSGGYHILYRIADGKAEGNKKLAWKADQKECGIETRGEGGYALAPPSMGYSIHQGANIPLITQSERDSLINLCISYNQRIKVEASYKPSKKQIDYYDENPFDHFNGSPQAEDVLTEHGYKLFNDHDMYRRWTRPNRNEGGVSVTFRKDYRLYYFFTTSTEFTAGKWLTPAAVLCTLQFGGDYKKLYRHLVDSGYGKIKHEHEQKIIKTASAYNTNLPANLSDEAKQFVQEVLDKATETHPHGIFWAINDKGTTYISREKLYTVSHGLGYRLHSENVTKIEGYKICRTEPRNYFDELKSYIHIEDAEEYETVFNALDEFIQKSGKHIISSLPILDTSVILTPTKHVSYKFYNNCYATIDKDGVEVLPYSTLPANKLIWEHKIQLRDLTLTTDTSHKQSLYYKYLDLSVQVSPHVLQCIGYLCHEFKDESDAYIIVLVEACPDPKSGGGSGKNIFSNMLKYSTSVKNLPGSQVVLDKDFLQSWDYERVLSISDVPKKFDFLFLKELSSGNGINKKLFKNISTVDVGDMPKLLVSTNYSYEVSDGGLRRRIIPIEFTDFFTKAGGVNTHFGKMFPTDWTAQDWQAYDNIILASIQQWLKVMRLTAPQLTEGGWQKQYEQEYGLLTLQFIEENIKDWVHIKKVQIKVFNTAYDTFYSENGGNKLYKLSSIRLNSALESYCQKHGIYFEKQVLIKENGIVDRYKLFDKMGQIDSDMPF
;
A
#
# COMPACT_ATOMS: atom_id res chain seq x y z
N MET A 1 -36.96 -18.42 -56.40
CA MET A 1 -37.81 -19.05 -55.36
C MET A 1 -37.19 -20.30 -54.71
N GLN A 2 -36.70 -21.30 -55.41
CA GLN A 2 -36.13 -22.51 -54.79
C GLN A 2 -34.91 -22.21 -53.88
N GLN A 3 -33.98 -21.35 -54.26
CA GLN A 3 -32.81 -20.98 -53.47
C GLN A 3 -33.22 -20.20 -52.20
N LEU A 4 -34.20 -19.29 -52.31
CA LEU A 4 -34.73 -18.51 -51.20
C LEU A 4 -35.43 -19.40 -50.15
N SER A 5 -36.16 -20.41 -50.61
CA SER A 5 -36.83 -21.36 -49.72
C SER A 5 -35.85 -22.24 -48.91
N ALA A 6 -34.76 -22.69 -49.55
CA ALA A 6 -33.74 -23.52 -48.88
C ALA A 6 -32.98 -22.70 -47.81
N VAL A 7 -32.67 -21.44 -48.11
CA VAL A 7 -32.00 -20.52 -47.16
C VAL A 7 -32.91 -20.18 -45.98
N PHE A 8 -34.21 -20.01 -46.25
CA PHE A 8 -35.16 -19.58 -45.23
C PHE A 8 -35.38 -20.62 -44.10
N GLY A 9 -35.26 -21.91 -44.41
CA GLY A 9 -35.32 -22.96 -43.38
C GLY A 9 -34.21 -22.78 -42.31
N GLN A 10 -32.98 -22.50 -42.73
CA GLN A 10 -31.88 -22.26 -41.84
C GLN A 10 -31.99 -20.92 -41.06
N VAL A 11 -32.58 -19.92 -41.71
CA VAL A 11 -32.82 -18.60 -41.04
C VAL A 11 -33.90 -18.74 -39.97
N GLN A 12 -34.90 -19.62 -40.14
CA GLN A 12 -35.90 -19.88 -39.11
C GLN A 12 -35.33 -20.46 -37.83
N GLU A 13 -34.30 -21.27 -37.92
CA GLU A 13 -33.60 -21.79 -36.73
C GLU A 13 -32.98 -20.65 -35.90
N LEU A 14 -32.38 -19.65 -36.54
CA LEU A 14 -31.84 -18.49 -35.87
C LEU A 14 -32.92 -17.63 -35.23
N LEU A 15 -34.03 -17.37 -35.91
CA LEU A 15 -35.17 -16.66 -35.33
C LEU A 15 -35.77 -17.41 -34.12
N SER A 16 -35.90 -18.74 -34.23
CA SER A 16 -36.41 -19.59 -33.13
C SER A 16 -35.43 -19.59 -31.94
N ALA A 17 -34.16 -19.41 -32.18
CA ALA A 17 -33.14 -19.21 -31.14
C ALA A 17 -33.13 -17.79 -30.55
N GLY A 18 -34.10 -16.91 -30.93
CA GLY A 18 -34.21 -15.55 -30.42
C GLY A 18 -33.13 -14.58 -30.96
N ILE A 19 -32.67 -14.80 -32.20
CA ILE A 19 -31.74 -13.90 -32.87
C ILE A 19 -32.52 -12.96 -33.79
N SER A 20 -32.36 -11.66 -33.62
CA SER A 20 -32.87 -10.66 -34.58
C SER A 20 -32.05 -10.70 -35.86
N ILE A 21 -32.70 -10.78 -36.98
CA ILE A 21 -32.09 -10.95 -38.29
C ILE A 21 -32.54 -9.83 -39.22
N VAL A 22 -31.68 -9.39 -40.12
CA VAL A 22 -32.01 -8.41 -41.14
C VAL A 22 -31.43 -8.84 -42.49
N PRO A 23 -32.19 -8.62 -43.59
CA PRO A 23 -31.66 -8.84 -44.93
C PRO A 23 -30.64 -7.75 -45.28
N VAL A 24 -29.58 -8.15 -45.95
CA VAL A 24 -28.52 -7.24 -46.37
C VAL A 24 -28.20 -7.42 -47.85
N ARG A 25 -27.51 -6.46 -48.45
CA ARG A 25 -27.07 -6.53 -49.84
C ARG A 25 -25.96 -7.58 -50.01
N ASP A 26 -26.17 -8.50 -50.92
CA ASP A 26 -25.18 -9.51 -51.32
C ASP A 26 -24.09 -8.91 -52.24
N LYS A 27 -24.40 -7.85 -53.00
CA LYS A 27 -23.49 -7.11 -53.87
C LYS A 27 -23.70 -5.61 -53.75
N SER A 28 -22.73 -4.84 -54.22
CA SER A 28 -22.88 -3.37 -54.29
C SER A 28 -23.97 -2.97 -55.29
N GLU A 29 -24.76 -1.97 -54.94
CA GLU A 29 -25.85 -1.43 -55.78
C GLU A 29 -25.55 0.02 -56.08
N THR A 30 -25.79 0.42 -57.32
CA THR A 30 -25.68 1.83 -57.72
C THR A 30 -27.05 2.46 -57.80
N LYS A 31 -27.30 3.51 -57.04
CA LYS A 31 -28.56 4.27 -57.07
C LYS A 31 -28.65 5.10 -58.35
N GLN A 32 -29.87 5.59 -58.66
CA GLN A 32 -30.14 6.43 -59.80
C GLN A 32 -29.35 7.76 -59.82
N ASP A 33 -28.98 8.22 -58.62
CA ASP A 33 -28.14 9.42 -58.41
C ASP A 33 -26.61 9.17 -58.53
N GLY A 34 -26.22 7.95 -58.92
CA GLY A 34 -24.81 7.55 -59.03
C GLY A 34 -24.15 7.12 -57.71
N THR A 35 -24.84 7.23 -56.59
CA THR A 35 -24.31 6.79 -55.29
C THR A 35 -24.20 5.28 -55.26
N ILE A 36 -22.99 4.79 -54.90
CA ILE A 36 -22.73 3.33 -54.69
C ILE A 36 -23.04 2.94 -53.27
N ILE A 37 -23.99 2.06 -53.06
CA ILE A 37 -24.21 1.41 -51.73
C ILE A 37 -23.39 0.13 -51.74
N PRO A 38 -22.40 0.00 -50.82
CA PRO A 38 -21.58 -1.20 -50.77
C PRO A 38 -22.38 -2.49 -50.47
N ALA A 39 -21.85 -3.62 -50.87
CA ALA A 39 -22.34 -4.93 -50.37
C ALA A 39 -22.26 -4.97 -48.84
N LYS A 40 -23.04 -5.86 -48.23
CA LYS A 40 -23.13 -6.09 -46.76
C LYS A 40 -23.88 -5.01 -45.98
N VAL A 41 -24.35 -3.94 -46.65
CA VAL A 41 -25.19 -2.91 -46.01
C VAL A 41 -26.62 -3.36 -45.93
N ALA A 42 -27.21 -3.28 -44.74
CA ALA A 42 -28.62 -3.60 -44.50
C ALA A 42 -29.55 -2.67 -45.30
N TYR A 43 -30.73 -3.17 -45.71
CA TYR A 43 -31.72 -2.36 -46.39
C TYR A 43 -32.34 -1.30 -45.46
N SER A 44 -33.04 -0.32 -46.05
CA SER A 44 -33.66 0.77 -45.27
C SER A 44 -34.69 0.25 -44.25
N GLY A 45 -34.81 0.88 -43.09
CA GLY A 45 -35.78 0.50 -42.07
C GLY A 45 -35.31 -0.58 -41.08
N TRP A 46 -34.12 -1.14 -41.26
CA TRP A 46 -33.59 -2.22 -40.40
C TRP A 46 -33.40 -1.81 -38.94
N LYS A 47 -33.23 -0.51 -38.62
CA LYS A 47 -32.92 -0.03 -37.26
C LYS A 47 -33.97 -0.39 -36.21
N LYS A 48 -35.25 -0.59 -36.61
CA LYS A 48 -36.27 -1.05 -35.68
C LYS A 48 -35.96 -2.43 -35.11
N TYR A 49 -35.24 -3.25 -35.88
CA TYR A 49 -34.84 -4.61 -35.46
C TYR A 49 -33.62 -4.65 -34.51
N GLN A 50 -33.17 -3.48 -34.09
CA GLN A 50 -32.27 -3.36 -32.92
C GLN A 50 -33.00 -3.44 -31.58
N SER A 51 -34.34 -3.24 -31.59
CA SER A 51 -35.19 -3.29 -30.40
C SER A 51 -36.29 -4.36 -30.46
N GLU A 52 -36.59 -4.89 -31.65
CA GLU A 52 -37.60 -5.93 -31.87
C GLU A 52 -37.05 -7.00 -32.81
N ILE A 53 -37.42 -8.25 -32.57
CA ILE A 53 -37.09 -9.36 -33.51
C ILE A 53 -38.06 -9.32 -34.66
N ILE A 54 -37.56 -9.37 -35.89
CA ILE A 54 -38.40 -9.43 -37.11
C ILE A 54 -39.27 -10.70 -37.09
N SER A 55 -40.52 -10.58 -37.46
CA SER A 55 -41.35 -11.78 -37.65
C SER A 55 -40.93 -12.57 -38.86
N LYS A 56 -41.20 -13.85 -38.84
CA LYS A 56 -40.87 -14.79 -39.92
C LYS A 56 -41.47 -14.31 -41.26
N GLU A 57 -42.73 -13.85 -41.23
CA GLU A 57 -43.45 -13.39 -42.42
C GLU A 57 -42.86 -12.09 -42.95
N ALA A 58 -42.53 -11.14 -42.04
CA ALA A 58 -41.91 -9.89 -42.43
C ALA A 58 -40.49 -10.10 -43.02
N LEU A 59 -39.71 -11.01 -42.43
CA LEU A 59 -38.38 -11.34 -42.94
C LEU A 59 -38.44 -11.98 -44.31
N TRP A 60 -39.39 -12.95 -44.51
CA TRP A 60 -39.61 -13.54 -45.82
C TRP A 60 -39.98 -12.47 -46.87
N TYR A 61 -40.95 -11.62 -46.53
CA TYR A 61 -41.38 -10.54 -47.42
C TYR A 61 -40.21 -9.60 -47.80
N GLU A 62 -39.39 -9.21 -46.83
CA GLU A 62 -38.24 -8.34 -47.09
C GLU A 62 -37.16 -9.06 -47.93
N MET A 63 -36.86 -10.34 -47.69
CA MET A 63 -35.86 -11.09 -48.45
C MET A 63 -36.36 -11.32 -49.92
N ASP A 64 -37.63 -11.59 -50.11
CA ASP A 64 -38.22 -11.73 -51.45
C ASP A 64 -38.27 -10.39 -52.20
N LYS A 65 -38.75 -9.33 -51.54
CA LYS A 65 -38.78 -7.98 -52.07
C LYS A 65 -37.43 -7.44 -52.55
N PHE A 66 -36.40 -7.72 -51.82
CA PHE A 66 -35.03 -7.28 -52.16
C PHE A 66 -34.25 -8.35 -52.93
N ASN A 67 -34.87 -9.48 -53.24
CA ASN A 67 -34.26 -10.62 -53.93
C ASN A 67 -32.86 -10.97 -53.40
N THR A 68 -32.75 -11.07 -52.06
CA THR A 68 -31.47 -11.35 -51.41
C THR A 68 -31.57 -12.61 -50.55
N THR A 69 -30.46 -13.39 -50.56
CA THR A 69 -30.27 -14.53 -49.65
C THR A 69 -29.26 -14.20 -48.54
N ALA A 70 -28.72 -12.99 -48.55
CA ALA A 70 -27.76 -12.52 -47.54
C ALA A 70 -28.50 -11.96 -46.33
N ILE A 71 -28.09 -12.45 -45.16
CA ILE A 71 -28.63 -12.05 -43.85
C ILE A 71 -27.54 -11.60 -42.93
N ALA A 72 -27.89 -10.71 -42.00
CA ALA A 72 -27.04 -10.35 -40.86
C ALA A 72 -27.81 -10.58 -39.56
N MET A 73 -27.10 -11.06 -38.57
CA MET A 73 -27.54 -11.12 -37.17
C MET A 73 -27.34 -9.78 -36.50
N VAL A 74 -28.39 -9.24 -35.92
CA VAL A 74 -28.32 -8.01 -35.12
C VAL A 74 -27.81 -8.35 -33.74
N CYS A 75 -26.74 -7.69 -33.32
CA CYS A 75 -26.14 -7.89 -32.04
C CYS A 75 -26.82 -7.06 -30.92
N GLY A 76 -26.48 -7.35 -29.68
CA GLY A 76 -26.97 -6.64 -28.50
C GLY A 76 -28.13 -7.29 -27.80
N ALA A 77 -28.84 -6.51 -26.99
CA ALA A 77 -29.92 -6.97 -26.12
C ALA A 77 -31.05 -7.65 -26.88
N VAL A 78 -31.41 -7.18 -28.10
CA VAL A 78 -32.46 -7.74 -28.93
C VAL A 78 -32.26 -9.22 -29.28
N SER A 79 -31.00 -9.66 -29.37
CA SER A 79 -30.59 -11.05 -29.64
C SER A 79 -30.08 -11.78 -28.40
N GLY A 80 -30.54 -11.39 -27.20
CA GLY A 80 -30.13 -12.00 -25.94
C GLY A 80 -28.71 -11.68 -25.57
N ASN A 81 -28.28 -10.40 -25.68
CA ASN A 81 -26.92 -9.90 -25.48
C ASN A 81 -25.88 -10.59 -26.39
N LEU A 82 -26.26 -10.80 -27.67
CA LEU A 82 -25.32 -11.34 -28.66
C LEU A 82 -24.19 -10.35 -28.91
N GLU A 83 -22.96 -10.82 -28.78
CA GLU A 83 -21.74 -10.12 -29.20
C GLU A 83 -20.91 -11.04 -30.12
N ILE A 84 -20.24 -10.44 -31.07
CA ILE A 84 -19.43 -11.14 -32.06
C ILE A 84 -18.05 -10.53 -32.09
N ILE A 85 -16.99 -11.34 -31.97
CA ILE A 85 -15.63 -10.92 -32.27
C ILE A 85 -15.38 -11.18 -33.76
N ASP A 86 -15.13 -10.14 -34.51
CA ASP A 86 -14.85 -10.15 -35.96
C ASP A 86 -13.34 -10.11 -36.17
N ILE A 87 -12.80 -11.15 -36.83
CA ILE A 87 -11.37 -11.33 -37.09
C ILE A 87 -11.16 -11.20 -38.60
N ASP A 88 -10.60 -10.09 -39.06
CA ASP A 88 -10.37 -9.80 -40.47
C ASP A 88 -8.95 -10.20 -40.91
N CYS A 89 -8.80 -11.45 -41.32
CA CYS A 89 -7.53 -12.03 -41.74
C CYS A 89 -6.93 -11.39 -43.02
N LYS A 90 -7.73 -10.69 -43.83
CA LYS A 90 -7.21 -10.01 -45.02
C LYS A 90 -6.31 -8.81 -44.63
N HIS A 91 -6.56 -8.21 -43.47
CA HIS A 91 -5.75 -7.11 -42.91
C HIS A 91 -4.66 -7.63 -41.98
N TRP A 92 -4.75 -8.89 -41.55
CA TRP A 92 -3.77 -9.49 -40.66
C TRP A 92 -3.64 -11.00 -40.84
N ALA A 93 -2.91 -11.44 -41.87
CA ALA A 93 -2.74 -12.87 -42.20
C ALA A 93 -2.15 -13.64 -41.00
N GLY A 94 -2.74 -14.78 -40.66
CA GLY A 94 -2.31 -15.70 -39.62
C GLY A 94 -2.66 -15.29 -38.19
N ILE A 95 -3.43 -14.21 -37.99
CA ILE A 95 -3.87 -13.78 -36.65
C ILE A 95 -4.88 -14.78 -36.06
N ASP A 96 -5.73 -15.37 -36.92
CA ASP A 96 -6.73 -16.39 -36.58
C ASP A 96 -6.06 -17.62 -35.94
N GLY A 97 -5.07 -18.20 -36.59
CA GLY A 97 -4.37 -19.39 -36.07
C GLY A 97 -3.71 -19.15 -34.71
N ARG A 98 -3.10 -17.98 -34.51
CA ARG A 98 -2.50 -17.62 -33.22
C ARG A 98 -3.57 -17.40 -32.15
N LEU A 99 -4.59 -16.61 -32.43
CA LEU A 99 -5.66 -16.31 -31.47
C LEU A 99 -6.41 -17.58 -31.08
N PHE A 100 -6.72 -18.45 -32.03
CA PHE A 100 -7.41 -19.72 -31.74
C PHE A 100 -6.53 -20.65 -30.89
N SER A 101 -5.25 -20.75 -31.22
CA SER A 101 -4.30 -21.49 -30.39
C SER A 101 -4.25 -21.00 -28.96
N ASP A 102 -4.19 -19.68 -28.78
CA ASP A 102 -4.16 -19.08 -27.46
C ASP A 102 -5.49 -19.25 -26.69
N ILE A 103 -6.64 -19.06 -27.34
CA ILE A 103 -7.93 -19.30 -26.69
C ILE A 103 -8.02 -20.77 -26.25
N LYS A 104 -7.62 -21.70 -27.11
CA LYS A 104 -7.65 -23.14 -26.81
C LYS A 104 -6.72 -23.51 -25.65
N GLN A 105 -5.57 -22.89 -25.56
CA GLN A 105 -4.59 -23.15 -24.50
C GLN A 105 -4.96 -22.50 -23.16
N ILE A 106 -5.42 -21.25 -23.21
CA ILE A 106 -5.66 -20.45 -22.01
C ILE A 106 -7.06 -20.71 -21.44
N TYR A 107 -8.03 -20.94 -22.32
CA TYR A 107 -9.45 -21.12 -21.99
C TYR A 107 -10.04 -22.35 -22.67
N PRO A 108 -9.52 -23.56 -22.40
CA PRO A 108 -9.90 -24.78 -23.14
C PRO A 108 -11.40 -25.08 -23.05
N GLU A 109 -12.00 -24.95 -21.88
CA GLU A 109 -13.45 -25.22 -21.73
C GLU A 109 -14.30 -24.22 -22.51
N LEU A 110 -13.92 -22.94 -22.51
CA LEU A 110 -14.60 -21.91 -23.26
C LEU A 110 -14.43 -22.15 -24.78
N TRP A 111 -13.22 -22.54 -25.24
CA TRP A 111 -12.94 -22.81 -26.65
C TRP A 111 -13.92 -23.79 -27.25
N TYR A 112 -14.16 -24.94 -26.62
CA TYR A 112 -15.05 -25.98 -27.13
C TYR A 112 -16.54 -25.59 -27.13
N ARG A 113 -16.92 -24.59 -26.37
CA ARG A 113 -18.27 -24.02 -26.33
C ARG A 113 -18.52 -22.99 -27.42
N LEU A 114 -17.47 -22.31 -27.92
CA LEU A 114 -17.60 -21.18 -28.83
C LEU A 114 -18.21 -21.60 -30.18
N ARG A 115 -19.11 -20.74 -30.69
CA ARG A 115 -19.60 -20.80 -32.05
C ARG A 115 -18.72 -19.94 -32.94
N ILE A 116 -18.14 -20.51 -34.00
CA ILE A 116 -17.26 -19.81 -34.93
C ILE A 116 -17.81 -19.95 -36.35
N HIS A 117 -17.93 -18.82 -37.04
CA HIS A 117 -18.22 -18.77 -38.46
C HIS A 117 -16.99 -18.37 -39.25
N ARG A 118 -16.84 -18.93 -40.45
CA ARG A 118 -15.82 -18.50 -41.41
C ARG A 118 -16.45 -17.52 -42.36
N THR A 119 -15.76 -16.42 -42.70
CA THR A 119 -16.22 -15.41 -43.64
C THR A 119 -15.66 -15.64 -45.03
N PRO A 120 -16.28 -15.11 -46.10
CA PRO A 120 -15.84 -15.27 -47.49
C PRO A 120 -14.41 -14.76 -47.77
N SER A 121 -13.98 -13.76 -46.97
CA SER A 121 -12.63 -13.15 -47.04
C SER A 121 -11.55 -13.96 -46.31
N GLY A 122 -11.88 -15.14 -45.78
CA GLY A 122 -10.95 -15.98 -45.00
C GLY A 122 -10.81 -15.59 -43.52
N GLY A 123 -11.57 -14.61 -43.05
CA GLY A 123 -11.66 -14.24 -41.65
C GLY A 123 -12.66 -15.09 -40.86
N TYR A 124 -12.87 -14.73 -39.58
CA TYR A 124 -13.76 -15.50 -38.71
C TYR A 124 -14.59 -14.56 -37.81
N HIS A 125 -15.78 -15.04 -37.45
CA HIS A 125 -16.63 -14.48 -36.42
C HIS A 125 -16.69 -15.46 -35.24
N ILE A 126 -16.37 -15.03 -34.01
CA ILE A 126 -16.60 -15.79 -32.79
C ILE A 126 -17.89 -15.23 -32.15
N LEU A 127 -18.89 -16.07 -31.95
CA LEU A 127 -20.23 -15.70 -31.53
C LEU A 127 -20.50 -16.22 -30.10
N TYR A 128 -21.06 -15.37 -29.26
CA TYR A 128 -21.54 -15.73 -27.94
C TYR A 128 -22.63 -14.76 -27.44
N ARG A 129 -23.36 -15.17 -26.41
CA ARG A 129 -24.27 -14.33 -25.64
C ARG A 129 -23.76 -14.15 -24.23
N ILE A 130 -24.01 -13.00 -23.62
CA ILE A 130 -23.55 -12.67 -22.28
C ILE A 130 -24.67 -12.96 -21.28
N ALA A 131 -24.40 -13.84 -20.27
CA ALA A 131 -25.41 -14.33 -19.34
C ALA A 131 -25.75 -13.33 -18.23
N ASP A 132 -24.72 -12.71 -17.65
CA ASP A 132 -24.76 -11.90 -16.43
C ASP A 132 -24.29 -10.46 -16.66
N GLY A 133 -24.32 -10.00 -17.92
CA GLY A 133 -23.88 -8.69 -18.36
C GLY A 133 -24.66 -8.17 -19.55
N LYS A 134 -24.10 -7.18 -20.23
CA LYS A 134 -24.64 -6.57 -21.44
C LYS A 134 -23.60 -6.51 -22.55
N ALA A 135 -24.04 -6.77 -23.78
CA ALA A 135 -23.20 -6.48 -24.95
C ALA A 135 -22.97 -4.97 -25.05
N GLU A 136 -21.71 -4.58 -25.15
CA GLU A 136 -21.33 -3.18 -25.37
C GLU A 136 -21.48 -2.81 -26.86
N GLY A 137 -21.31 -1.53 -27.19
CA GLY A 137 -21.22 -1.09 -28.59
C GLY A 137 -19.97 -1.64 -29.29
N ASN A 138 -19.92 -1.50 -30.62
CA ASN A 138 -18.79 -1.97 -31.41
C ASN A 138 -17.46 -1.39 -30.92
N LYS A 139 -16.45 -2.22 -30.68
CA LYS A 139 -15.12 -1.85 -30.24
C LYS A 139 -14.05 -2.37 -31.17
N LYS A 140 -13.08 -1.53 -31.49
CA LYS A 140 -11.87 -1.91 -32.20
C LYS A 140 -10.85 -2.38 -31.19
N LEU A 141 -10.37 -3.62 -31.29
CA LEU A 141 -9.54 -4.27 -30.27
C LEU A 141 -8.05 -4.31 -30.64
N ALA A 142 -7.73 -4.70 -31.87
CA ALA A 142 -6.33 -4.85 -32.26
C ALA A 142 -6.07 -4.49 -33.73
N TRP A 143 -4.95 -3.81 -33.94
CA TRP A 143 -4.42 -3.47 -35.26
C TRP A 143 -3.04 -4.06 -35.46
N LYS A 144 -2.73 -4.46 -36.67
CA LYS A 144 -1.36 -4.63 -37.10
C LYS A 144 -0.71 -3.26 -37.32
N ALA A 145 0.55 -3.11 -36.99
CA ALA A 145 1.24 -1.80 -36.97
C ALA A 145 1.17 -1.04 -38.29
N ASP A 146 1.33 -1.77 -39.40
CA ASP A 146 1.40 -1.30 -40.78
C ASP A 146 0.05 -1.20 -41.50
N GLN A 147 -1.06 -1.64 -40.89
CA GLN A 147 -2.39 -1.67 -41.51
C GLN A 147 -3.26 -0.52 -41.01
N LYS A 148 -4.02 0.13 -41.92
CA LYS A 148 -4.98 1.19 -41.56
C LYS A 148 -6.22 0.61 -40.91
N GLU A 149 -6.69 -0.55 -41.37
CA GLU A 149 -7.89 -1.20 -40.91
C GLU A 149 -7.63 -2.03 -39.64
N CYS A 150 -8.69 -2.18 -38.83
CA CYS A 150 -8.66 -3.00 -37.63
C CYS A 150 -8.66 -4.49 -38.00
N GLY A 151 -7.79 -5.28 -37.38
CA GLY A 151 -7.73 -6.72 -37.61
C GLY A 151 -8.65 -7.52 -36.68
N ILE A 152 -8.96 -7.01 -35.48
CA ILE A 152 -9.88 -7.66 -34.55
C ILE A 152 -10.78 -6.57 -33.93
N GLU A 153 -12.09 -6.74 -34.08
CA GLU A 153 -13.09 -5.83 -33.51
C GLU A 153 -14.30 -6.58 -32.96
N THR A 154 -15.15 -5.91 -32.17
CA THR A 154 -16.44 -6.46 -31.73
C THR A 154 -17.58 -5.86 -32.53
N ARG A 155 -18.62 -6.68 -32.74
CA ARG A 155 -19.95 -6.27 -33.12
C ARG A 155 -20.86 -6.53 -31.91
N GLY A 156 -21.31 -5.49 -31.27
CA GLY A 156 -22.17 -5.55 -30.11
C GLY A 156 -23.44 -4.75 -30.25
N GLU A 157 -23.88 -4.08 -29.19
CA GLU A 157 -25.12 -3.31 -29.16
C GLU A 157 -25.19 -2.31 -30.34
N GLY A 158 -26.27 -2.35 -31.10
CA GLY A 158 -26.48 -1.53 -32.29
C GLY A 158 -25.71 -1.95 -33.53
N GLY A 159 -24.88 -3.00 -33.45
CA GLY A 159 -24.16 -3.58 -34.59
C GLY A 159 -24.89 -4.77 -35.22
N TYR A 160 -24.32 -5.21 -36.36
CA TYR A 160 -24.73 -6.48 -36.98
C TYR A 160 -23.54 -7.12 -37.69
N ALA A 161 -23.62 -8.42 -37.90
CA ALA A 161 -22.64 -9.17 -38.70
C ALA A 161 -23.34 -10.19 -39.60
N LEU A 162 -22.81 -10.36 -40.82
CA LEU A 162 -23.34 -11.37 -41.74
C LEU A 162 -23.01 -12.77 -41.21
N ALA A 163 -23.92 -13.69 -41.51
CA ALA A 163 -23.86 -15.05 -41.02
C ALA A 163 -24.32 -16.08 -42.07
N PRO A 164 -23.96 -17.37 -41.92
CA PRO A 164 -24.62 -18.42 -42.67
C PRO A 164 -26.13 -18.31 -42.51
N PRO A 165 -26.92 -18.56 -43.59
CA PRO A 165 -26.56 -19.15 -44.88
C PRO A 165 -26.18 -18.16 -45.97
N SER A 166 -25.82 -16.90 -45.64
CA SER A 166 -25.32 -15.96 -46.64
C SER A 166 -24.15 -16.55 -47.44
N MET A 167 -24.10 -16.31 -48.74
CA MET A 167 -23.11 -16.89 -49.64
C MET A 167 -21.66 -16.67 -49.18
N GLY A 168 -20.90 -17.75 -49.07
CA GLY A 168 -19.49 -17.79 -48.64
C GLY A 168 -19.29 -17.76 -47.10
N TYR A 169 -20.36 -17.61 -46.32
CA TYR A 169 -20.29 -17.79 -44.87
C TYR A 169 -20.58 -19.25 -44.50
N SER A 170 -19.79 -19.81 -43.60
CA SER A 170 -19.97 -21.21 -43.16
C SER A 170 -19.74 -21.32 -41.66
N ILE A 171 -20.31 -22.36 -41.07
CA ILE A 171 -20.05 -22.74 -39.69
C ILE A 171 -18.70 -23.47 -39.65
N HIS A 172 -17.76 -22.93 -38.87
CA HIS A 172 -16.44 -23.51 -38.64
C HIS A 172 -16.43 -24.42 -37.39
N GLN A 173 -17.07 -23.96 -36.31
CA GLN A 173 -17.13 -24.67 -35.02
C GLN A 173 -18.42 -24.37 -34.27
N GLY A 174 -18.85 -25.30 -33.43
CA GLY A 174 -19.97 -25.19 -32.51
C GLY A 174 -21.36 -25.37 -33.14
N ALA A 175 -22.28 -26.03 -32.45
CA ALA A 175 -23.66 -26.23 -32.91
C ALA A 175 -24.53 -25.01 -32.58
N ASN A 176 -24.44 -24.48 -31.34
CA ASN A 176 -25.28 -23.39 -30.84
C ASN A 176 -24.40 -22.18 -30.46
N ILE A 177 -25.02 -20.99 -30.42
CA ILE A 177 -24.39 -19.79 -29.85
C ILE A 177 -24.38 -19.93 -28.33
N PRO A 178 -23.20 -20.02 -27.69
CA PRO A 178 -23.11 -20.29 -26.27
C PRO A 178 -23.50 -19.09 -25.43
N LEU A 179 -23.98 -19.36 -24.22
CA LEU A 179 -24.09 -18.38 -23.15
C LEU A 179 -22.77 -18.38 -22.36
N ILE A 180 -22.09 -17.24 -22.27
CA ILE A 180 -20.86 -17.06 -21.50
C ILE A 180 -21.05 -15.99 -20.43
N THR A 181 -20.25 -16.04 -19.37
CA THR A 181 -20.28 -15.03 -18.32
C THR A 181 -19.60 -13.72 -18.78
N GLN A 182 -19.88 -12.62 -18.10
CA GLN A 182 -19.17 -11.35 -18.34
C GLN A 182 -17.66 -11.52 -18.16
N SER A 183 -17.24 -12.31 -17.18
CA SER A 183 -15.81 -12.59 -16.92
C SER A 183 -15.15 -13.37 -18.06
N GLU A 184 -15.83 -14.38 -18.63
CA GLU A 184 -15.32 -15.10 -19.80
C GLU A 184 -15.23 -14.19 -21.02
N ARG A 185 -16.25 -13.35 -21.22
CA ARG A 185 -16.25 -12.32 -22.28
C ARG A 185 -15.07 -11.36 -22.14
N ASP A 186 -14.88 -10.80 -20.96
CA ASP A 186 -13.79 -9.85 -20.70
C ASP A 186 -12.42 -10.50 -20.88
N SER A 187 -12.29 -11.78 -20.54
CA SER A 187 -11.09 -12.56 -20.78
C SER A 187 -10.78 -12.70 -22.29
N LEU A 188 -11.78 -12.99 -23.12
CA LEU A 188 -11.61 -13.04 -24.58
C LEU A 188 -11.26 -11.67 -25.17
N ILE A 189 -11.95 -10.61 -24.75
CA ILE A 189 -11.71 -9.24 -25.22
C ILE A 189 -10.29 -8.79 -24.86
N ASN A 190 -9.85 -9.01 -23.63
CA ASN A 190 -8.51 -8.67 -23.18
C ASN A 190 -7.43 -9.46 -23.92
N LEU A 191 -7.68 -10.74 -24.19
CA LEU A 191 -6.76 -11.53 -25.03
C LEU A 191 -6.66 -10.92 -26.43
N CYS A 192 -7.77 -10.53 -27.05
CA CYS A 192 -7.76 -9.85 -28.35
C CYS A 192 -6.97 -8.53 -28.31
N ILE A 193 -7.17 -7.71 -27.29
CA ILE A 193 -6.45 -6.44 -27.10
C ILE A 193 -4.95 -6.66 -26.92
N SER A 194 -4.53 -7.77 -26.32
CA SER A 194 -3.11 -8.08 -26.14
C SER A 194 -2.34 -8.23 -27.47
N TYR A 195 -3.04 -8.48 -28.56
CA TYR A 195 -2.46 -8.53 -29.91
C TYR A 195 -2.23 -7.17 -30.54
N ASN A 196 -2.84 -6.09 -30.01
CA ASN A 196 -2.73 -4.76 -30.62
C ASN A 196 -1.28 -4.32 -30.76
N GLN A 197 -0.90 -3.97 -31.99
CA GLN A 197 0.43 -3.46 -32.32
C GLN A 197 0.51 -1.94 -32.35
N ARG A 198 -0.60 -1.24 -32.18
CA ARG A 198 -0.67 0.22 -32.03
C ARG A 198 -0.80 0.57 -30.56
N ILE A 199 0.25 0.30 -29.81
CA ILE A 199 0.27 0.52 -28.37
C ILE A 199 0.57 1.99 -28.09
N LYS A 200 -0.29 2.65 -27.32
CA LYS A 200 0.03 3.92 -26.67
C LYS A 200 0.46 3.61 -25.25
N VAL A 201 1.76 3.72 -24.98
CA VAL A 201 2.29 3.67 -23.62
C VAL A 201 2.07 5.05 -23.00
N GLU A 202 1.28 5.14 -21.96
CA GLU A 202 1.28 6.33 -21.11
C GLU A 202 2.62 6.32 -20.39
N ALA A 203 3.50 7.28 -20.70
CA ALA A 203 4.77 7.41 -20.03
C ALA A 203 4.51 7.72 -18.56
N SER A 204 4.65 6.71 -17.71
CA SER A 204 4.48 6.80 -16.26
C SER A 204 5.58 7.65 -15.61
N TYR A 205 6.66 7.89 -16.32
CA TYR A 205 7.77 8.75 -15.92
C TYR A 205 8.32 9.51 -17.13
N LYS A 206 8.58 10.83 -16.94
CA LYS A 206 9.33 11.65 -17.89
C LYS A 206 10.66 12.04 -17.24
N PRO A 207 11.80 11.63 -17.80
CA PRO A 207 13.11 12.03 -17.29
C PRO A 207 13.24 13.55 -17.27
N SER A 208 13.85 14.08 -16.20
CA SER A 208 14.15 15.51 -16.12
C SER A 208 15.23 15.90 -17.15
N LYS A 209 15.28 17.20 -17.50
CA LYS A 209 16.31 17.71 -18.43
C LYS A 209 17.72 17.32 -17.96
N LYS A 210 18.00 17.39 -16.65
CA LYS A 210 19.28 16.97 -16.07
C LYS A 210 19.59 15.49 -16.30
N GLN A 211 18.60 14.61 -16.25
CA GLN A 211 18.80 13.16 -16.50
C GLN A 211 19.06 12.90 -18.00
N ILE A 212 18.34 13.59 -18.88
CA ILE A 212 18.58 13.52 -20.35
C ILE A 212 19.99 14.03 -20.70
N ASP A 213 20.44 15.07 -20.03
CA ASP A 213 21.78 15.63 -20.25
C ASP A 213 22.89 14.73 -19.68
N TYR A 214 22.59 13.90 -18.65
CA TYR A 214 23.56 13.09 -17.91
C TYR A 214 23.75 11.68 -18.45
N TYR A 215 22.69 11.06 -19.01
CA TYR A 215 22.70 9.68 -19.46
C TYR A 215 22.57 9.58 -20.98
N ASP A 216 23.30 8.66 -21.62
CA ASP A 216 23.04 8.19 -22.98
C ASP A 216 21.82 7.29 -23.02
N GLU A 217 21.69 6.43 -21.98
CA GLU A 217 20.50 5.61 -21.77
C GLU A 217 20.13 5.71 -20.27
N ASN A 218 18.97 6.27 -19.98
CA ASN A 218 18.57 6.49 -18.59
C ASN A 218 18.31 5.15 -17.86
N PRO A 219 18.40 5.11 -16.50
CA PRO A 219 18.26 3.86 -15.76
C PRO A 219 16.97 3.08 -16.00
N PHE A 220 15.84 3.76 -16.24
CA PHE A 220 14.56 3.09 -16.53
C PHE A 220 14.57 2.41 -17.89
N ASP A 221 15.08 3.08 -18.93
CA ASP A 221 15.12 2.53 -20.28
C ASP A 221 16.13 1.39 -20.36
N HIS A 222 17.28 1.54 -19.71
CA HIS A 222 18.27 0.47 -19.60
C HIS A 222 17.70 -0.76 -18.87
N PHE A 223 16.98 -0.58 -17.76
CA PHE A 223 16.29 -1.66 -17.07
C PHE A 223 15.21 -2.29 -17.94
N ASN A 224 14.36 -1.48 -18.58
CA ASN A 224 13.31 -1.99 -19.48
C ASN A 224 13.88 -2.86 -20.61
N GLY A 225 15.11 -2.55 -21.08
CA GLY A 225 15.85 -3.31 -22.06
C GLY A 225 16.52 -4.57 -21.52
N SER A 226 16.69 -4.73 -20.21
CA SER A 226 17.46 -5.80 -19.59
C SER A 226 16.72 -7.14 -19.56
N PRO A 227 17.42 -8.27 -19.44
CA PRO A 227 16.80 -9.59 -19.23
C PRO A 227 15.96 -9.62 -17.95
N GLN A 228 16.41 -8.99 -16.87
CA GLN A 228 15.72 -8.94 -15.57
C GLN A 228 14.33 -8.31 -15.65
N ALA A 229 14.13 -7.40 -16.59
CA ALA A 229 12.84 -6.79 -16.86
C ALA A 229 11.73 -7.79 -17.25
N GLU A 230 12.10 -8.98 -17.74
CA GLU A 230 11.16 -10.03 -18.12
C GLU A 230 10.74 -10.90 -16.93
N ASP A 231 11.50 -10.91 -15.84
CA ASP A 231 11.29 -11.76 -14.68
C ASP A 231 10.67 -11.04 -13.46
N VAL A 232 10.42 -9.73 -13.57
CA VAL A 232 9.87 -8.90 -12.49
C VAL A 232 8.66 -9.53 -11.80
N LEU A 233 7.75 -10.13 -12.56
CA LEU A 233 6.55 -10.76 -12.00
C LEU A 233 6.86 -12.07 -11.29
N THR A 234 7.80 -12.85 -11.80
CA THR A 234 8.22 -14.13 -11.20
C THR A 234 8.85 -13.87 -9.82
N GLU A 235 9.70 -12.87 -9.70
CA GLU A 235 10.32 -12.46 -8.44
C GLU A 235 9.32 -11.94 -7.40
N HIS A 236 8.13 -11.50 -7.86
CA HIS A 236 7.06 -10.99 -6.99
C HIS A 236 5.89 -11.99 -6.83
N GLY A 237 6.15 -13.28 -6.99
CA GLY A 237 5.21 -14.35 -6.64
C GLY A 237 4.15 -14.68 -7.69
N TYR A 238 4.24 -14.11 -8.90
CA TYR A 238 3.41 -14.52 -10.02
C TYR A 238 3.93 -15.85 -10.60
N LYS A 239 3.03 -16.78 -10.88
CA LYS A 239 3.39 -18.09 -11.43
C LYS A 239 3.44 -18.02 -12.95
N LEU A 240 4.56 -18.40 -13.54
CA LEU A 240 4.70 -18.49 -14.99
C LEU A 240 3.69 -19.50 -15.55
N PHE A 241 2.84 -19.07 -16.48
CA PHE A 241 1.84 -19.91 -17.14
C PHE A 241 2.40 -20.56 -18.41
N ASN A 242 2.97 -19.74 -19.30
CA ASN A 242 3.68 -20.20 -20.49
C ASN A 242 4.69 -19.14 -20.96
N ASP A 243 5.66 -19.59 -21.74
CA ASP A 243 6.68 -18.76 -22.37
C ASP A 243 6.80 -19.16 -23.84
N HIS A 244 6.51 -18.24 -24.76
CA HIS A 244 6.59 -18.37 -26.19
C HIS A 244 7.52 -17.31 -26.79
N ASP A 245 7.87 -17.42 -28.06
CA ASP A 245 8.79 -16.51 -28.73
C ASP A 245 8.39 -15.03 -28.61
N MET A 246 7.09 -14.74 -28.66
CA MET A 246 6.56 -13.37 -28.61
C MET A 246 5.95 -12.97 -27.27
N TYR A 247 5.54 -13.93 -26.46
CA TYR A 247 4.77 -13.69 -25.24
C TYR A 247 5.27 -14.52 -24.09
N ARG A 248 5.32 -13.88 -22.91
CA ARG A 248 5.48 -14.53 -21.62
C ARG A 248 4.23 -14.23 -20.78
N ARG A 249 3.64 -15.23 -20.16
CA ARG A 249 2.35 -15.09 -19.47
C ARG A 249 2.41 -15.64 -18.06
N TRP A 250 1.70 -14.94 -17.14
CA TRP A 250 1.65 -15.34 -15.75
C TRP A 250 0.22 -15.38 -15.22
N THR A 251 0.06 -16.23 -14.20
CA THR A 251 -1.08 -16.25 -13.31
C THR A 251 -0.74 -15.44 -12.05
N ARG A 252 -1.66 -14.58 -11.60
CA ARG A 252 -1.48 -13.77 -10.39
C ARG A 252 -1.34 -14.64 -9.14
N PRO A 253 -0.70 -14.13 -8.05
CA PRO A 253 -0.70 -14.77 -6.75
C PRO A 253 -2.13 -15.06 -6.26
N ASN A 254 -2.29 -16.14 -5.48
CA ASN A 254 -3.57 -16.52 -4.86
C ASN A 254 -4.73 -16.84 -5.82
N ARG A 255 -4.46 -17.14 -7.09
CA ARG A 255 -5.46 -17.70 -7.99
C ARG A 255 -5.37 -19.22 -7.97
N ASN A 256 -6.43 -19.88 -7.48
CA ASN A 256 -6.51 -21.34 -7.38
C ASN A 256 -6.95 -22.00 -8.70
N GLU A 257 -7.66 -21.27 -9.56
CA GLU A 257 -8.07 -21.71 -10.88
C GLU A 257 -7.05 -21.23 -11.92
N GLY A 258 -6.69 -22.12 -12.86
CA GLY A 258 -5.77 -21.79 -13.95
C GLY A 258 -6.24 -20.57 -14.77
N GLY A 259 -5.34 -20.00 -15.52
CA GLY A 259 -5.62 -18.90 -16.46
C GLY A 259 -4.59 -17.78 -16.39
N VAL A 260 -4.55 -16.96 -17.44
CA VAL A 260 -3.62 -15.87 -17.61
C VAL A 260 -4.16 -14.61 -16.93
N SER A 261 -3.32 -13.96 -16.16
CA SER A 261 -3.61 -12.67 -15.53
C SER A 261 -2.83 -11.52 -16.15
N VAL A 262 -1.64 -11.83 -16.66
CA VAL A 262 -0.71 -10.85 -17.24
C VAL A 262 0.00 -11.47 -18.45
N THR A 263 0.22 -10.66 -19.47
CA THR A 263 1.07 -10.99 -20.63
C THR A 263 2.19 -9.97 -20.75
N PHE A 264 3.42 -10.42 -20.93
CA PHE A 264 4.55 -9.63 -21.37
C PHE A 264 4.78 -9.85 -22.87
N ARG A 265 4.78 -8.77 -23.62
CA ARG A 265 5.13 -8.79 -25.03
C ARG A 265 6.61 -8.54 -25.21
N LYS A 266 7.35 -9.55 -25.66
CA LYS A 266 8.82 -9.51 -25.81
C LYS A 266 9.26 -8.50 -26.88
N ASP A 267 8.48 -8.35 -27.97
CA ASP A 267 8.76 -7.43 -29.08
C ASP A 267 8.63 -5.96 -28.71
N TYR A 268 7.73 -5.62 -27.77
CA TYR A 268 7.53 -4.25 -27.28
C TYR A 268 8.08 -4.03 -25.87
N ARG A 269 8.46 -5.12 -25.20
CA ARG A 269 8.93 -5.14 -23.81
C ARG A 269 7.94 -4.46 -22.86
N LEU A 270 6.66 -4.84 -22.95
CA LEU A 270 5.56 -4.28 -22.19
C LEU A 270 4.70 -5.37 -21.54
N TYR A 271 4.26 -5.10 -20.33
CA TYR A 271 3.28 -5.89 -19.59
C TYR A 271 1.86 -5.42 -19.86
N TYR A 272 0.92 -6.34 -20.01
CA TYR A 272 -0.51 -6.08 -20.13
C TYR A 272 -1.27 -6.89 -19.09
N PHE A 273 -2.02 -6.22 -18.22
CA PHE A 273 -2.78 -6.83 -17.13
C PHE A 273 -4.24 -7.01 -17.54
N PHE A 274 -4.74 -8.24 -17.45
CA PHE A 274 -6.11 -8.61 -17.86
C PHE A 274 -7.15 -8.43 -16.74
N THR A 275 -6.73 -8.37 -15.48
CA THR A 275 -7.62 -8.45 -14.31
C THR A 275 -7.48 -7.23 -13.43
N THR A 276 -8.60 -6.83 -12.82
CA THR A 276 -8.65 -5.80 -11.77
C THR A 276 -8.28 -6.34 -10.38
N SER A 277 -8.04 -7.65 -10.27
CA SER A 277 -7.68 -8.31 -9.00
C SER A 277 -6.17 -8.32 -8.74
N THR A 278 -5.46 -7.35 -9.26
CA THR A 278 -4.05 -7.06 -8.99
C THR A 278 -3.89 -5.60 -8.59
N GLU A 279 -2.71 -5.20 -8.19
CA GLU A 279 -2.34 -3.81 -7.87
C GLU A 279 -2.41 -2.88 -9.10
N PHE A 280 -2.58 -3.46 -10.29
CA PHE A 280 -2.51 -2.74 -11.56
C PHE A 280 -3.88 -2.49 -12.15
N THR A 281 -4.01 -1.37 -12.84
CA THR A 281 -5.21 -1.09 -13.63
C THR A 281 -5.29 -2.03 -14.83
N ALA A 282 -6.35 -2.85 -14.89
CA ALA A 282 -6.59 -3.72 -16.04
C ALA A 282 -6.73 -2.93 -17.36
N GLY A 283 -6.30 -3.54 -18.44
CA GLY A 283 -6.42 -2.94 -19.78
C GLY A 283 -5.34 -1.92 -20.14
N LYS A 284 -4.29 -1.78 -19.32
CA LYS A 284 -3.16 -0.86 -19.59
C LYS A 284 -1.88 -1.60 -19.92
N TRP A 285 -1.09 -0.97 -20.80
CA TRP A 285 0.27 -1.38 -21.11
C TRP A 285 1.24 -0.65 -20.19
N LEU A 286 2.09 -1.41 -19.51
CA LEU A 286 3.05 -0.89 -18.54
C LEU A 286 4.47 -1.32 -18.92
N THR A 287 5.43 -0.40 -18.74
CA THR A 287 6.86 -0.76 -18.85
C THR A 287 7.28 -1.62 -17.66
N PRO A 288 8.30 -2.48 -17.80
CA PRO A 288 8.86 -3.24 -16.68
C PRO A 288 9.23 -2.39 -15.48
N ALA A 289 9.82 -1.23 -15.70
CA ALA A 289 10.13 -0.28 -14.62
C ALA A 289 8.88 0.22 -13.89
N ALA A 290 7.76 0.44 -14.61
CA ALA A 290 6.49 0.83 -13.98
C ALA A 290 5.91 -0.32 -13.14
N VAL A 291 6.02 -1.55 -13.62
CA VAL A 291 5.58 -2.74 -12.88
C VAL A 291 6.44 -2.92 -11.63
N LEU A 292 7.76 -2.87 -11.74
CA LEU A 292 8.68 -2.96 -10.60
C LEU A 292 8.43 -1.82 -9.59
N CYS A 293 8.19 -0.60 -10.10
CA CYS A 293 7.88 0.56 -9.26
C CYS A 293 6.64 0.32 -8.38
N THR A 294 5.60 -0.24 -8.97
CA THR A 294 4.36 -0.52 -8.25
C THR A 294 4.55 -1.63 -7.21
N LEU A 295 5.18 -2.75 -7.60
CA LEU A 295 5.32 -3.94 -6.75
C LEU A 295 6.27 -3.73 -5.57
N GLN A 296 7.42 -3.08 -5.81
CA GLN A 296 8.48 -2.98 -4.81
C GLN A 296 8.56 -1.61 -4.14
N PHE A 297 8.14 -0.55 -4.83
CA PHE A 297 8.33 0.83 -4.36
C PHE A 297 7.02 1.60 -4.17
N GLY A 298 5.85 0.94 -4.25
CA GLY A 298 4.55 1.55 -4.02
C GLY A 298 4.24 2.73 -4.97
N GLY A 299 4.83 2.74 -6.17
CA GLY A 299 4.67 3.80 -7.17
C GLY A 299 5.66 4.97 -7.03
N ASP A 300 6.62 4.91 -6.10
CA ASP A 300 7.65 5.94 -5.92
C ASP A 300 8.80 5.79 -6.93
N TYR A 301 8.69 6.49 -8.05
CA TYR A 301 9.72 6.50 -9.10
C TYR A 301 11.07 7.08 -8.66
N LYS A 302 11.14 7.87 -7.58
CA LYS A 302 12.41 8.38 -7.07
C LYS A 302 13.19 7.26 -6.36
N LYS A 303 12.49 6.42 -5.60
CA LYS A 303 13.09 5.25 -4.95
C LYS A 303 13.51 4.22 -6.00
N LEU A 304 12.65 3.93 -6.98
CA LEU A 304 13.03 3.06 -8.09
C LEU A 304 14.25 3.57 -8.85
N TYR A 305 14.31 4.87 -9.16
CA TYR A 305 15.47 5.46 -9.83
C TYR A 305 16.76 5.19 -9.08
N ARG A 306 16.78 5.45 -7.77
CA ARG A 306 17.96 5.17 -6.93
C ARG A 306 18.34 3.71 -6.94
N HIS A 307 17.35 2.83 -6.72
CA HIS A 307 17.57 1.39 -6.77
C HIS A 307 18.18 0.93 -8.10
N LEU A 308 17.68 1.41 -9.23
CA LEU A 308 18.21 1.05 -10.54
C LEU A 308 19.65 1.55 -10.75
N VAL A 309 19.95 2.78 -10.34
CA VAL A 309 21.32 3.32 -10.38
C VAL A 309 22.25 2.49 -9.50
N ASP A 310 21.85 2.21 -8.25
CA ASP A 310 22.64 1.39 -7.31
C ASP A 310 22.84 -0.05 -7.82
N SER A 311 21.93 -0.55 -8.64
CA SER A 311 21.99 -1.85 -9.31
C SER A 311 22.77 -1.82 -10.64
N GLY A 312 23.37 -0.68 -10.99
CA GLY A 312 24.22 -0.55 -12.18
C GLY A 312 23.48 -0.22 -13.47
N TYR A 313 22.16 0.10 -13.40
CA TYR A 313 21.42 0.52 -14.60
C TYR A 313 21.64 2.00 -14.94
N GLY A 314 21.59 2.30 -16.24
CA GLY A 314 21.84 3.61 -16.80
C GLY A 314 23.26 3.70 -17.38
N LYS A 315 23.36 4.22 -18.61
CA LYS A 315 24.65 4.46 -19.28
C LYS A 315 24.97 5.94 -19.16
N ILE A 316 25.98 6.27 -18.38
CA ILE A 316 26.44 7.64 -18.17
C ILE A 316 27.14 8.13 -19.46
N LYS A 317 26.91 9.38 -19.88
CA LYS A 317 27.60 9.98 -21.01
C LYS A 317 29.10 10.07 -20.74
N HIS A 318 29.92 9.77 -21.73
CA HIS A 318 31.36 9.76 -21.62
C HIS A 318 31.96 11.04 -21.01
N GLU A 319 31.43 12.21 -21.35
CA GLU A 319 31.86 13.49 -20.78
C GLU A 319 31.61 13.61 -19.27
N HIS A 320 30.52 13.01 -18.75
CA HIS A 320 30.22 12.95 -17.32
C HIS A 320 30.99 11.86 -16.62
N GLU A 321 31.22 10.75 -17.30
CA GLU A 321 32.08 9.66 -16.81
C GLU A 321 33.53 10.16 -16.61
N GLN A 322 34.10 10.90 -17.56
CA GLN A 322 35.40 11.54 -17.44
C GLN A 322 35.45 12.55 -16.26
N LYS A 323 34.35 13.28 -15.99
CA LYS A 323 34.27 14.15 -14.81
C LYS A 323 34.26 13.35 -13.52
N ILE A 324 33.52 12.24 -13.49
CA ILE A 324 33.48 11.34 -12.34
C ILE A 324 34.85 10.72 -12.10
N ILE A 325 35.51 10.22 -13.15
CA ILE A 325 36.88 9.69 -13.09
C ILE A 325 37.84 10.75 -12.51
N LYS A 326 37.80 11.96 -13.06
CA LYS A 326 38.65 13.07 -12.61
C LYS A 326 38.36 13.47 -11.16
N THR A 327 37.11 13.39 -10.75
CA THR A 327 36.66 13.67 -9.39
C THR A 327 37.01 12.51 -8.45
N ALA A 328 36.75 11.27 -8.85
CA ALA A 328 37.04 10.10 -8.04
C ALA A 328 38.54 9.84 -7.88
N SER A 329 39.33 10.16 -8.89
CA SER A 329 40.80 10.11 -8.81
C SER A 329 41.40 11.11 -7.79
N ALA A 330 40.65 12.18 -7.50
CA ALA A 330 40.99 13.15 -6.48
C ALA A 330 40.38 12.84 -5.09
N TYR A 331 39.46 11.86 -5.03
CA TYR A 331 38.62 11.63 -3.85
C TYR A 331 38.41 10.13 -3.65
N ASN A 332 38.86 9.60 -2.55
CA ASN A 332 38.61 8.20 -2.16
C ASN A 332 37.10 7.93 -1.95
N THR A 333 36.32 7.91 -3.02
CA THR A 333 34.85 7.82 -2.98
C THR A 333 34.35 6.51 -3.59
N ASN A 334 33.26 5.97 -3.06
CA ASN A 334 32.51 4.87 -3.68
C ASN A 334 32.09 5.27 -5.10
N LEU A 335 32.57 4.52 -6.07
CA LEU A 335 32.25 4.73 -7.47
C LEU A 335 30.78 4.35 -7.75
N PRO A 336 30.07 5.12 -8.61
CA PRO A 336 28.77 4.70 -9.08
C PRO A 336 28.81 3.30 -9.73
N ALA A 337 27.85 2.44 -9.41
CA ALA A 337 27.82 1.06 -9.90
C ALA A 337 27.71 0.98 -11.43
N ASN A 338 27.14 2.01 -12.06
CA ASN A 338 26.94 2.13 -13.49
C ASN A 338 28.06 2.85 -14.27
N LEU A 339 29.25 2.99 -13.66
CA LEU A 339 30.47 3.37 -14.40
C LEU A 339 30.97 2.20 -15.26
N SER A 340 31.63 2.53 -16.40
CA SER A 340 32.32 1.53 -17.22
C SER A 340 33.43 0.83 -16.42
N ASP A 341 33.75 -0.42 -16.77
CA ASP A 341 34.77 -1.19 -16.07
C ASP A 341 36.17 -0.61 -16.29
N GLU A 342 36.42 -0.02 -17.46
CA GLU A 342 37.65 0.71 -17.75
C GLU A 342 37.81 1.95 -16.84
N ALA A 343 36.70 2.68 -16.61
CA ALA A 343 36.69 3.83 -15.69
C ALA A 343 36.95 3.41 -14.24
N LYS A 344 36.36 2.30 -13.79
CA LYS A 344 36.57 1.74 -12.44
C LYS A 344 38.03 1.32 -12.24
N GLN A 345 38.64 0.63 -13.21
CA GLN A 345 40.01 0.18 -13.16
C GLN A 345 40.99 1.37 -13.13
N PHE A 346 40.77 2.38 -13.98
CA PHE A 346 41.61 3.57 -14.02
C PHE A 346 41.62 4.35 -12.70
N VAL A 347 40.40 4.48 -12.09
CA VAL A 347 40.30 5.15 -10.77
C VAL A 347 41.00 4.34 -9.69
N GLN A 348 40.92 3.01 -9.70
CA GLN A 348 41.63 2.16 -8.73
C GLN A 348 43.14 2.30 -8.85
N GLU A 349 43.68 2.32 -10.07
CA GLU A 349 45.13 2.52 -10.31
C GLU A 349 45.62 3.88 -9.84
N VAL A 350 44.78 4.92 -9.95
CA VAL A 350 45.10 6.26 -9.45
C VAL A 350 45.02 6.33 -7.92
N LEU A 351 44.06 5.67 -7.32
CA LEU A 351 43.91 5.58 -5.87
C LEU A 351 45.04 4.81 -5.23
N ASP A 352 45.52 3.72 -5.84
CA ASP A 352 46.64 2.92 -5.34
C ASP A 352 47.93 3.72 -5.35
N LYS A 353 48.16 4.58 -6.34
CA LYS A 353 49.32 5.49 -6.41
C LYS A 353 49.22 6.68 -5.45
N ALA A 354 48.02 7.18 -5.15
CA ALA A 354 47.79 8.30 -4.26
C ALA A 354 47.92 7.93 -2.76
N THR A 355 47.71 6.65 -2.43
CA THR A 355 47.80 6.14 -1.06
C THR A 355 49.23 6.09 -0.52
N GLU A 356 50.22 6.16 -1.36
CA GLU A 356 51.64 6.10 -0.90
C GLU A 356 52.17 7.40 -0.29
N THR A 357 51.53 8.57 -0.51
CA THR A 357 52.11 9.84 -0.08
C THR A 357 51.22 10.76 0.77
N HIS A 358 49.87 10.82 0.55
CA HIS A 358 48.94 11.61 1.39
C HIS A 358 47.51 11.10 1.24
N PRO A 359 46.94 10.39 2.19
CA PRO A 359 45.63 9.70 2.02
C PRO A 359 44.43 10.61 1.73
N HIS A 360 44.53 11.93 1.95
CA HIS A 360 43.38 12.84 1.75
C HIS A 360 43.72 14.15 1.04
N GLY A 361 44.97 14.36 0.62
CA GLY A 361 45.46 15.58 -0.05
C GLY A 361 45.61 16.77 0.89
N ILE A 362 46.18 17.84 0.38
CA ILE A 362 46.49 19.09 1.12
C ILE A 362 45.36 20.08 0.81
N PHE A 363 44.78 20.76 1.82
CA PHE A 363 43.68 21.72 1.63
C PHE A 363 44.15 23.19 1.54
N TRP A 364 45.47 23.45 1.62
CA TRP A 364 46.07 24.78 1.43
C TRP A 364 46.87 24.89 0.14
N ALA A 365 47.16 26.11 -0.26
CA ALA A 365 47.98 26.39 -1.43
C ALA A 365 48.68 27.74 -1.23
N ILE A 366 49.78 27.97 -1.99
CA ILE A 366 50.48 29.24 -2.02
C ILE A 366 50.09 29.97 -3.32
N ASN A 367 49.71 31.24 -3.22
CA ASN A 367 49.39 32.04 -4.38
C ASN A 367 50.66 32.59 -5.07
N ASP A 368 50.48 33.25 -6.22
CA ASP A 368 51.60 33.83 -7.00
C ASP A 368 52.41 34.91 -6.24
N LYS A 369 51.91 35.36 -5.08
CA LYS A 369 52.55 36.32 -4.19
C LYS A 369 53.26 35.65 -3.01
N GLY A 370 53.36 34.34 -2.96
CA GLY A 370 53.95 33.58 -1.89
C GLY A 370 53.10 33.52 -0.59
N THR A 371 51.81 33.89 -0.65
CA THR A 371 50.94 33.87 0.53
C THR A 371 50.17 32.54 0.59
N THR A 372 50.24 31.88 1.72
CA THR A 372 49.46 30.67 2.00
C THR A 372 47.97 31.02 2.17
N TYR A 373 47.10 30.27 1.50
CA TYR A 373 45.64 30.41 1.61
C TYR A 373 44.96 29.05 1.65
N ILE A 374 43.74 28.99 2.22
CA ILE A 374 42.91 27.77 2.26
C ILE A 374 42.10 27.69 0.98
N SER A 375 42.32 26.63 0.20
CA SER A 375 41.54 26.32 -1.00
C SER A 375 40.24 25.65 -0.59
N ARG A 376 39.09 26.28 -0.92
CA ARG A 376 37.77 25.72 -0.60
C ARG A 376 37.54 24.36 -1.28
N GLU A 377 37.92 24.21 -2.51
CA GLU A 377 37.78 22.97 -3.28
C GLU A 377 38.60 21.83 -2.64
N LYS A 378 39.85 22.08 -2.30
CA LYS A 378 40.69 21.10 -1.64
C LYS A 378 40.21 20.78 -0.23
N LEU A 379 39.75 21.79 0.53
CA LEU A 379 39.15 21.58 1.87
C LEU A 379 37.91 20.72 1.81
N TYR A 380 37.06 20.95 0.81
CA TYR A 380 35.90 20.10 0.56
C TYR A 380 36.33 18.63 0.32
N THR A 381 37.37 18.44 -0.48
CA THR A 381 37.98 17.14 -0.76
C THR A 381 38.45 16.42 0.49
N VAL A 382 39.29 17.07 1.26
CA VAL A 382 39.83 16.51 2.50
C VAL A 382 38.69 16.20 3.48
N SER A 383 37.74 17.12 3.66
CA SER A 383 36.57 16.89 4.53
C SER A 383 35.78 15.69 4.10
N HIS A 384 35.59 15.51 2.79
CA HIS A 384 34.91 14.33 2.24
C HIS A 384 35.70 13.05 2.53
N GLY A 385 37.00 13.05 2.31
CA GLY A 385 37.89 11.92 2.59
C GLY A 385 37.95 11.55 4.07
N LEU A 386 37.93 12.54 4.97
CA LEU A 386 37.80 12.37 6.42
C LEU A 386 36.41 11.86 6.85
N GLY A 387 35.48 11.64 5.91
CA GLY A 387 34.17 11.12 6.21
C GLY A 387 33.10 12.16 6.59
N TYR A 388 33.44 13.46 6.56
CA TYR A 388 32.47 14.50 6.94
C TYR A 388 31.40 14.73 5.91
N ARG A 389 30.16 14.84 6.40
CA ARG A 389 28.94 15.04 5.60
C ARG A 389 28.00 16.02 6.30
N LEU A 390 27.13 16.65 5.55
CA LEU A 390 26.03 17.46 6.04
C LEU A 390 24.72 16.67 5.99
N HIS A 391 24.02 16.56 7.10
CA HIS A 391 22.70 15.97 7.19
C HIS A 391 21.75 16.90 7.92
N SER A 392 20.70 17.40 7.24
CA SER A 392 19.70 18.30 7.85
C SER A 392 20.33 19.45 8.67
N GLU A 393 21.30 20.16 8.09
CA GLU A 393 22.06 21.26 8.71
C GLU A 393 23.06 20.85 9.83
N ASN A 394 23.16 19.57 10.18
CA ASN A 394 24.10 19.07 11.17
C ASN A 394 25.33 18.43 10.52
N VAL A 395 26.50 18.65 11.12
CA VAL A 395 27.73 17.97 10.73
C VAL A 395 27.66 16.52 11.18
N THR A 396 27.99 15.61 10.28
CA THR A 396 28.11 14.19 10.58
C THR A 396 29.45 13.66 10.09
N LYS A 397 29.93 12.60 10.70
CA LYS A 397 31.15 11.91 10.31
C LYS A 397 30.89 10.44 10.06
N ILE A 398 31.36 9.91 8.95
CA ILE A 398 31.28 8.48 8.63
C ILE A 398 32.55 7.82 9.17
N GLU A 399 32.42 6.89 10.11
CA GLU A 399 33.51 6.10 10.70
C GLU A 399 33.21 4.61 10.51
N GLY A 400 33.83 4.00 9.51
CA GLY A 400 33.54 2.64 9.08
C GLY A 400 32.06 2.56 8.59
N TYR A 401 31.25 1.74 9.24
CA TYR A 401 29.85 1.60 8.94
C TYR A 401 28.92 2.55 9.75
N LYS A 402 29.50 3.42 10.60
CA LYS A 402 28.74 4.31 11.50
C LYS A 402 28.65 5.72 10.97
N ILE A 403 27.51 6.36 11.18
CA ILE A 403 27.31 7.80 11.00
C ILE A 403 27.21 8.42 12.38
N CYS A 404 28.20 9.21 12.74
CA CYS A 404 28.30 9.91 14.02
C CYS A 404 27.83 11.36 13.86
N ARG A 405 27.01 11.88 14.75
CA ARG A 405 26.75 13.32 14.85
C ARG A 405 27.96 13.99 15.47
N THR A 406 28.42 15.08 14.88
CA THR A 406 29.63 15.78 15.30
C THR A 406 29.34 17.27 15.50
N GLU A 407 29.83 17.83 16.56
CA GLU A 407 29.81 19.27 16.76
C GLU A 407 30.74 19.98 15.75
N PRO A 408 30.34 21.14 15.21
CA PRO A 408 31.19 21.92 14.31
C PRO A 408 32.62 22.16 14.83
N ARG A 409 32.77 22.33 16.13
CA ARG A 409 34.08 22.53 16.77
C ARG A 409 34.98 21.31 16.55
N ASN A 410 34.47 20.11 16.78
CA ASN A 410 35.26 18.88 16.62
C ASN A 410 35.74 18.69 15.17
N TYR A 411 34.88 19.06 14.18
CA TYR A 411 35.30 19.08 12.79
C TYR A 411 36.47 20.02 12.53
N PHE A 412 36.40 21.25 13.04
CA PHE A 412 37.51 22.20 12.88
C PHE A 412 38.76 21.80 13.65
N ASP A 413 38.65 21.22 14.84
CA ASP A 413 39.79 20.73 15.62
C ASP A 413 40.47 19.57 14.89
N GLU A 414 39.72 18.67 14.23
CA GLU A 414 40.31 17.61 13.43
C GLU A 414 41.00 18.15 12.16
N LEU A 415 40.45 19.15 11.49
CA LEU A 415 41.15 19.81 10.38
C LEU A 415 42.48 20.43 10.82
N LYS A 416 42.53 21.04 12.00
CA LYS A 416 43.77 21.59 12.57
C LYS A 416 44.79 20.47 12.86
N SER A 417 44.32 19.36 13.44
CA SER A 417 45.19 18.20 13.71
C SER A 417 45.67 17.49 12.47
N TYR A 418 44.99 17.68 11.31
CA TYR A 418 45.36 17.09 10.04
C TYR A 418 46.56 17.79 9.35
N ILE A 419 47.00 18.96 9.87
CA ILE A 419 48.18 19.68 9.36
C ILE A 419 49.44 18.98 9.85
N HIS A 420 50.02 18.14 8.99
CA HIS A 420 51.29 17.46 9.27
C HIS A 420 52.40 18.11 8.49
N ILE A 421 53.07 19.09 9.11
CA ILE A 421 54.23 19.83 8.56
C ILE A 421 55.35 19.75 9.59
N GLU A 422 56.51 19.30 9.16
CA GLU A 422 57.70 19.18 10.06
C GLU A 422 58.34 20.53 10.36
N ASP A 423 58.28 21.45 9.38
CA ASP A 423 58.81 22.81 9.56
C ASP A 423 57.84 23.64 10.38
N ALA A 424 58.39 24.18 11.51
CA ALA A 424 57.58 24.90 12.48
C ALA A 424 57.04 26.24 11.95
N GLU A 425 57.77 26.93 11.07
CA GLU A 425 57.39 28.22 10.53
C GLU A 425 56.28 28.04 9.44
N GLU A 426 56.43 27.00 8.62
CA GLU A 426 55.45 26.62 7.63
C GLU A 426 54.17 26.12 8.32
N TYR A 427 54.28 25.29 9.38
CA TYR A 427 53.15 24.84 10.19
C TYR A 427 52.38 26.01 10.76
N GLU A 428 53.02 26.96 11.40
CA GLU A 428 52.40 28.11 12.00
C GLU A 428 51.67 28.98 10.96
N THR A 429 52.30 29.13 9.80
CA THR A 429 51.73 29.88 8.67
C THR A 429 50.41 29.26 8.16
N VAL A 430 50.40 27.93 7.97
CA VAL A 430 49.24 27.19 7.49
C VAL A 430 48.15 27.14 8.57
N PHE A 431 48.54 26.91 9.83
CA PHE A 431 47.62 26.89 10.97
C PHE A 431 46.91 28.24 11.14
N ASN A 432 47.63 29.34 11.07
CA ASN A 432 47.05 30.68 11.19
C ASN A 432 46.16 31.00 10.02
N ALA A 433 46.53 30.61 8.80
CA ALA A 433 45.68 30.77 7.62
C ALA A 433 44.36 29.99 7.75
N LEU A 434 44.38 28.75 8.29
CA LEU A 434 43.20 27.96 8.58
C LEU A 434 42.34 28.60 9.65
N ASP A 435 42.95 29.05 10.77
CA ASP A 435 42.19 29.65 11.88
C ASP A 435 41.48 30.91 11.46
N GLU A 436 42.13 31.78 10.70
CA GLU A 436 41.55 32.98 10.14
C GLU A 436 40.41 32.65 9.17
N PHE A 437 40.57 31.62 8.34
CA PHE A 437 39.56 31.17 7.39
C PHE A 437 38.34 30.61 8.11
N ILE A 438 38.51 29.82 9.18
CA ILE A 438 37.45 29.32 10.04
C ILE A 438 36.69 30.47 10.69
N GLN A 439 37.41 31.46 11.28
CA GLN A 439 36.74 32.61 11.92
C GLN A 439 35.91 33.42 10.93
N LYS A 440 36.40 33.66 9.72
CA LYS A 440 35.72 34.45 8.69
C LYS A 440 34.60 33.68 7.95
N SER A 441 34.76 32.36 7.76
CA SER A 441 33.95 31.57 6.84
C SER A 441 33.41 30.28 7.42
N GLY A 442 33.53 30.00 8.71
CA GLY A 442 33.22 28.72 9.33
C GLY A 442 31.82 28.20 9.04
N LYS A 443 30.80 29.09 9.07
CA LYS A 443 29.44 28.72 8.71
C LYS A 443 29.28 28.31 7.23
N HIS A 444 30.02 28.98 6.33
CA HIS A 444 30.00 28.65 4.90
C HIS A 444 30.76 27.36 4.61
N ILE A 445 31.83 27.08 5.36
CA ILE A 445 32.54 25.80 5.27
C ILE A 445 31.60 24.65 5.61
N ILE A 446 30.87 24.73 6.72
CA ILE A 446 29.89 23.71 7.15
C ILE A 446 28.81 23.53 6.12
N SER A 447 28.23 24.64 5.63
CA SER A 447 27.13 24.56 4.62
C SER A 447 27.60 24.04 3.25
N SER A 448 28.91 24.02 3.00
CA SER A 448 29.52 23.47 1.79
C SER A 448 29.95 22.00 1.92
N LEU A 449 29.85 21.39 3.10
CA LEU A 449 30.14 19.97 3.27
C LEU A 449 29.25 19.12 2.33
N PRO A 450 29.78 17.99 1.83
CA PRO A 450 29.00 17.07 1.00
C PRO A 450 27.75 16.60 1.75
N ILE A 451 26.61 16.58 1.06
CA ILE A 451 25.36 16.13 1.65
C ILE A 451 25.43 14.61 1.83
N LEU A 452 25.07 14.14 3.03
CA LEU A 452 24.95 12.71 3.29
C LEU A 452 23.86 12.11 2.38
N ASP A 453 24.23 11.12 1.58
CA ASP A 453 23.25 10.33 0.84
C ASP A 453 22.47 9.44 1.82
N THR A 454 21.22 9.77 2.04
CA THR A 454 20.36 9.01 2.96
C THR A 454 19.98 7.62 2.42
N SER A 455 20.19 7.35 1.13
CA SER A 455 19.91 6.03 0.53
C SER A 455 20.86 4.94 1.02
N VAL A 456 22.08 5.33 1.44
CA VAL A 456 23.05 4.39 2.02
C VAL A 456 22.74 4.02 3.48
N ILE A 457 21.79 4.69 4.13
CA ILE A 457 21.42 4.38 5.52
C ILE A 457 20.56 3.12 5.53
N LEU A 458 20.94 2.16 6.37
CA LEU A 458 20.11 0.99 6.59
C LEU A 458 18.84 1.39 7.37
N THR A 459 17.72 1.42 6.67
CA THR A 459 16.41 1.82 7.19
C THR A 459 15.43 0.66 7.14
N PRO A 460 14.53 0.52 8.12
CA PRO A 460 13.49 -0.48 8.09
C PRO A 460 12.55 -0.28 6.90
N THR A 461 12.00 -1.38 6.43
CA THR A 461 10.94 -1.39 5.40
C THR A 461 9.63 -1.84 6.03
N LYS A 462 8.56 -1.89 5.26
CA LYS A 462 7.27 -2.39 5.72
C LYS A 462 7.36 -3.80 6.32
N HIS A 463 8.21 -4.66 5.74
CA HIS A 463 8.31 -6.08 6.07
C HIS A 463 9.55 -6.47 6.88
N VAL A 464 10.51 -5.57 7.01
CA VAL A 464 11.79 -5.85 7.69
C VAL A 464 12.11 -4.73 8.66
N SER A 465 12.48 -5.09 9.87
CA SER A 465 12.97 -4.20 10.92
C SER A 465 14.42 -4.50 11.24
N TYR A 466 15.14 -3.49 11.71
CA TYR A 466 16.51 -3.62 12.15
C TYR A 466 16.66 -3.10 13.59
N LYS A 467 17.45 -3.81 14.40
CA LYS A 467 17.90 -3.34 15.72
C LYS A 467 19.40 -3.52 15.84
N PHE A 468 20.07 -2.51 16.39
CA PHE A 468 21.51 -2.44 16.43
C PHE A 468 22.00 -2.51 17.87
N TYR A 469 22.99 -3.36 18.14
CA TYR A 469 23.56 -3.61 19.45
C TYR A 469 25.08 -3.43 19.37
N ASN A 470 25.76 -3.43 20.54
CA ASN A 470 27.21 -3.20 20.57
C ASN A 470 27.98 -4.28 19.76
N ASN A 471 27.56 -5.56 19.85
CA ASN A 471 28.26 -6.69 19.23
C ASN A 471 27.68 -7.12 17.86
N CYS A 472 26.47 -6.70 17.50
CA CYS A 472 25.76 -7.24 16.33
C CYS A 472 24.58 -6.36 15.91
N TYR A 473 23.95 -6.70 14.79
CA TYR A 473 22.64 -6.19 14.46
C TYR A 473 21.65 -7.34 14.26
N ALA A 474 20.37 -7.08 14.55
CA ALA A 474 19.28 -8.02 14.34
C ALA A 474 18.43 -7.57 13.14
N THR A 475 18.17 -8.51 12.23
CA THR A 475 17.18 -8.40 11.17
C THR A 475 15.94 -9.16 11.59
N ILE A 476 14.79 -8.53 11.52
CA ILE A 476 13.52 -9.09 11.96
C ILE A 476 12.53 -9.00 10.82
N ASP A 477 11.95 -10.13 10.45
CA ASP A 477 10.82 -10.21 9.51
C ASP A 477 9.70 -11.09 10.09
N LYS A 478 8.68 -11.39 9.27
CA LYS A 478 7.57 -12.25 9.69
C LYS A 478 8.00 -13.69 10.02
N ASP A 479 9.08 -14.18 9.40
CA ASP A 479 9.52 -15.56 9.47
C ASP A 479 10.48 -15.79 10.64
N GLY A 480 11.25 -14.75 11.05
CA GLY A 480 12.20 -14.91 12.15
C GLY A 480 12.92 -13.65 12.61
N VAL A 481 13.85 -13.90 13.51
CA VAL A 481 14.86 -12.94 13.95
C VAL A 481 16.22 -13.55 13.66
N GLU A 482 17.00 -12.85 12.85
CA GLU A 482 18.39 -13.24 12.55
C GLU A 482 19.34 -12.23 13.19
N VAL A 483 20.36 -12.73 13.88
CA VAL A 483 21.39 -11.92 14.52
C VAL A 483 22.69 -12.05 13.72
N LEU A 484 23.19 -10.95 13.22
CA LEU A 484 24.29 -10.87 12.28
C LEU A 484 25.42 -9.99 12.81
N PRO A 485 26.68 -10.38 12.63
CA PRO A 485 27.82 -9.52 12.96
C PRO A 485 27.90 -8.36 11.97
N TYR A 486 28.44 -7.22 12.40
CA TYR A 486 28.59 -6.04 11.53
C TYR A 486 29.47 -6.26 10.29
N SER A 487 30.32 -7.28 10.31
CA SER A 487 31.11 -7.68 9.13
C SER A 487 30.27 -8.17 7.95
N THR A 488 29.02 -8.54 8.20
CA THR A 488 28.07 -8.96 7.14
C THR A 488 27.18 -7.81 6.64
N LEU A 489 27.34 -6.61 7.21
CA LEU A 489 26.61 -5.45 6.73
C LEU A 489 27.01 -5.17 5.26
N PRO A 490 26.05 -4.95 4.35
CA PRO A 490 26.39 -4.62 2.96
C PRO A 490 27.35 -3.42 2.90
N ALA A 491 28.40 -3.51 2.10
CA ALA A 491 29.49 -2.52 2.05
C ALA A 491 29.02 -1.08 1.77
N ASN A 492 27.86 -0.94 1.11
CA ASN A 492 27.24 0.34 0.80
C ASN A 492 26.22 0.79 1.85
N LYS A 493 26.08 0.11 3.00
CA LYS A 493 25.10 0.48 4.03
C LYS A 493 25.78 1.00 5.28
N LEU A 494 25.20 2.09 5.78
CA LEU A 494 25.62 2.77 6.99
C LEU A 494 24.50 2.78 8.03
N ILE A 495 24.86 2.89 9.29
CA ILE A 495 23.93 2.98 10.41
C ILE A 495 24.24 4.19 11.28
N TRP A 496 23.20 4.80 11.83
CA TRP A 496 23.38 5.86 12.81
C TRP A 496 23.97 5.31 14.12
N GLU A 497 25.07 5.87 14.60
CA GLU A 497 25.70 5.47 15.87
C GLU A 497 24.71 5.55 17.05
N HIS A 498 23.92 6.60 17.13
CA HIS A 498 22.94 6.80 18.21
C HIS A 498 21.81 5.75 18.22
N LYS A 499 21.65 4.94 17.17
CA LYS A 499 20.74 3.80 17.12
C LYS A 499 21.33 2.52 17.70
N ILE A 500 22.66 2.50 17.91
CA ILE A 500 23.34 1.34 18.48
C ILE A 500 23.10 1.35 19.99
N GLN A 501 22.46 0.30 20.47
CA GLN A 501 22.30 0.09 21.90
C GLN A 501 23.66 -0.28 22.50
N LEU A 502 24.09 0.44 23.56
CA LEU A 502 25.39 0.24 24.20
C LEU A 502 25.37 -0.98 25.13
N ARG A 503 24.86 -2.10 24.63
CA ARG A 503 24.82 -3.39 25.26
C ARG A 503 24.88 -4.49 24.22
N ASP A 504 25.34 -5.68 24.64
CA ASP A 504 25.43 -6.84 23.75
C ASP A 504 24.09 -7.57 23.68
N LEU A 505 23.79 -8.14 22.51
CA LEU A 505 22.64 -9.01 22.30
C LEU A 505 23.09 -10.47 22.19
N THR A 506 22.38 -11.36 22.89
CA THR A 506 22.38 -12.81 22.67
C THR A 506 20.94 -13.25 22.43
N LEU A 507 20.68 -13.80 21.25
CA LEU A 507 19.34 -14.33 20.94
C LEU A 507 19.09 -15.60 21.74
N THR A 508 18.00 -15.62 22.49
CA THR A 508 17.56 -16.81 23.22
C THR A 508 16.37 -17.46 22.48
N THR A 509 16.51 -18.73 22.16
CA THR A 509 15.48 -19.52 21.46
C THR A 509 14.49 -20.18 22.41
N ASP A 510 14.76 -20.16 23.70
CA ASP A 510 13.94 -20.75 24.75
C ASP A 510 12.96 -19.74 25.39
N THR A 511 12.12 -20.24 26.27
CA THR A 511 11.12 -19.43 26.99
C THR A 511 11.68 -18.76 28.26
N SER A 512 13.00 -18.73 28.44
CA SER A 512 13.64 -18.21 29.66
C SER A 512 13.36 -16.72 29.88
N HIS A 513 13.14 -15.96 28.77
CA HIS A 513 12.73 -14.57 28.85
C HIS A 513 11.42 -14.36 29.63
N LYS A 514 10.53 -15.39 29.74
CA LYS A 514 9.29 -15.32 30.51
C LYS A 514 9.52 -15.24 32.04
N GLN A 515 10.70 -15.64 32.51
CA GLN A 515 11.08 -15.52 33.91
C GLN A 515 11.69 -14.15 34.25
N SER A 516 11.97 -13.31 33.26
CA SER A 516 12.59 -12.00 33.43
C SER A 516 11.69 -11.01 34.18
N LEU A 517 12.29 -10.02 34.77
CA LEU A 517 11.60 -8.94 35.48
C LEU A 517 10.64 -8.19 34.56
N TYR A 518 11.06 -7.91 33.32
CA TYR A 518 10.23 -7.17 32.38
C TYR A 518 9.02 -7.97 31.88
N TYR A 519 9.19 -9.28 31.62
CA TYR A 519 8.05 -10.12 31.26
C TYR A 519 7.05 -10.23 32.42
N LYS A 520 7.54 -10.49 33.65
CA LYS A 520 6.69 -10.53 34.82
C LYS A 520 5.95 -9.23 35.07
N TYR A 521 6.65 -8.09 34.87
CA TYR A 521 5.99 -6.79 34.94
C TYR A 521 4.87 -6.68 33.89
N LEU A 522 5.14 -7.02 32.61
CA LEU A 522 4.13 -6.99 31.58
C LEU A 522 2.96 -7.93 31.87
N ASP A 523 3.24 -9.14 32.33
CA ASP A 523 2.20 -10.14 32.61
C ASP A 523 1.28 -9.70 33.74
N LEU A 524 1.84 -9.19 34.82
CA LEU A 524 1.07 -8.64 35.94
C LEU A 524 0.35 -7.34 35.62
N SER A 525 0.94 -6.47 34.76
CA SER A 525 0.34 -5.19 34.36
C SER A 525 -0.78 -5.35 33.35
N VAL A 526 -0.55 -6.14 32.28
CA VAL A 526 -1.38 -6.13 31.07
C VAL A 526 -1.77 -7.53 30.57
N GLN A 527 -1.41 -8.60 31.29
CA GLN A 527 -1.64 -10.00 30.92
C GLN A 527 -1.09 -10.26 29.49
N VAL A 528 0.20 -10.59 29.40
CA VAL A 528 0.90 -10.76 28.12
C VAL A 528 0.11 -11.66 27.17
N SER A 529 -0.25 -11.09 26.02
CA SER A 529 -0.99 -11.76 24.96
C SER A 529 -0.34 -11.45 23.62
N PRO A 530 -0.63 -12.19 22.56
CA PRO A 530 -0.17 -11.83 21.21
C PRO A 530 -0.52 -10.38 20.83
N HIS A 531 -1.69 -9.89 21.22
CA HIS A 531 -2.12 -8.53 20.99
C HIS A 531 -1.20 -7.49 21.65
N VAL A 532 -0.85 -7.67 22.93
CA VAL A 532 0.07 -6.77 23.65
C VAL A 532 1.44 -6.76 22.98
N LEU A 533 1.97 -7.94 22.62
CA LEU A 533 3.27 -8.04 21.93
C LEU A 533 3.21 -7.37 20.55
N GLN A 534 2.12 -7.53 19.79
CA GLN A 534 1.92 -6.86 18.50
C GLN A 534 1.89 -5.33 18.66
N CYS A 535 1.26 -4.80 19.70
CA CYS A 535 1.26 -3.38 20.00
C CYS A 535 2.67 -2.86 20.35
N ILE A 536 3.43 -3.58 21.17
CA ILE A 536 4.84 -3.25 21.45
C ILE A 536 5.65 -3.29 20.16
N GLY A 537 5.48 -4.36 19.37
CA GLY A 537 6.16 -4.53 18.09
C GLY A 537 5.84 -3.40 17.10
N TYR A 538 4.57 -3.00 16.99
CA TYR A 538 4.16 -1.85 16.20
C TYR A 538 4.89 -0.57 16.64
N LEU A 539 4.93 -0.29 17.94
CA LEU A 539 5.61 0.91 18.45
C LEU A 539 7.12 0.88 18.22
N CYS A 540 7.74 -0.30 18.32
CA CYS A 540 9.19 -0.48 18.16
C CYS A 540 9.64 -0.67 16.70
N HIS A 541 8.75 -1.02 15.77
CA HIS A 541 9.06 -1.07 14.35
C HIS A 541 9.10 0.34 13.78
N GLU A 542 10.24 0.82 13.34
CA GLU A 542 10.44 2.23 12.96
C GLU A 542 9.86 2.63 11.60
N PHE A 543 9.34 1.68 10.81
CA PHE A 543 8.62 1.98 9.57
C PHE A 543 7.17 2.39 9.88
N LYS A 544 6.65 3.34 9.10
CA LYS A 544 5.25 3.77 9.13
C LYS A 544 4.79 4.15 7.72
N ASP A 545 3.56 3.82 7.39
CA ASP A 545 2.86 4.33 6.21
C ASP A 545 1.41 4.73 6.57
N GLU A 546 0.62 5.14 5.58
CA GLU A 546 -0.78 5.57 5.78
C GLU A 546 -1.68 4.44 6.33
N SER A 547 -1.34 3.17 6.06
CA SER A 547 -2.09 2.02 6.54
C SER A 547 -1.88 1.78 8.05
N ASP A 548 -0.79 2.31 8.62
CA ASP A 548 -0.33 2.10 9.99
C ASP A 548 -0.73 3.25 10.92
N ALA A 549 -1.96 3.72 10.81
CA ALA A 549 -2.47 4.90 11.52
C ALA A 549 -3.09 4.56 12.88
N TYR A 550 -2.44 3.72 13.69
CA TYR A 550 -2.96 3.32 15.01
C TYR A 550 -2.57 4.30 16.11
N ILE A 551 -3.44 4.41 17.10
CA ILE A 551 -3.25 5.14 18.36
C ILE A 551 -3.33 4.09 19.48
N ILE A 552 -2.21 3.76 20.09
CA ILE A 552 -2.18 2.82 21.21
C ILE A 552 -2.60 3.58 22.47
N VAL A 553 -3.61 3.09 23.17
CA VAL A 553 -4.14 3.76 24.36
C VAL A 553 -4.01 2.85 25.58
N LEU A 554 -3.20 3.28 26.56
CA LEU A 554 -3.04 2.59 27.82
C LEU A 554 -4.15 3.02 28.77
N VAL A 555 -5.05 2.11 29.11
CA VAL A 555 -6.20 2.34 30.00
C VAL A 555 -6.13 1.44 31.23
N GLU A 556 -6.83 1.81 32.29
CA GLU A 556 -6.97 0.96 33.47
C GLU A 556 -8.27 0.17 33.44
N ALA A 557 -8.22 -1.12 33.70
CA ALA A 557 -9.39 -1.97 33.79
C ALA A 557 -10.17 -1.77 35.09
N CYS A 558 -9.59 -1.09 36.10
CA CYS A 558 -10.25 -0.88 37.40
C CYS A 558 -11.36 0.18 37.31
N PRO A 559 -12.56 -0.10 37.83
CA PRO A 559 -13.71 0.82 37.81
C PRO A 559 -13.53 2.09 38.66
N ASP A 560 -12.74 2.06 39.74
CA ASP A 560 -12.60 3.21 40.66
C ASP A 560 -11.60 4.25 40.17
N PRO A 561 -12.05 5.43 39.70
CA PRO A 561 -11.15 6.49 39.24
C PRO A 561 -10.31 7.10 40.37
N LYS A 562 -10.69 6.93 41.61
CA LYS A 562 -9.97 7.50 42.80
C LYS A 562 -8.79 6.64 43.22
N SER A 563 -8.76 5.38 42.81
CA SER A 563 -7.62 4.47 43.01
C SER A 563 -6.58 4.55 41.90
N GLY A 564 -6.80 5.40 40.89
CA GLY A 564 -5.94 5.53 39.70
C GLY A 564 -4.58 6.15 40.02
N GLY A 565 -3.52 5.40 39.73
CA GLY A 565 -2.11 5.78 39.87
C GLY A 565 -1.28 4.58 40.34
N GLY A 566 -0.07 4.44 39.79
CA GLY A 566 0.82 3.34 40.17
C GLY A 566 0.61 2.01 39.43
N SER A 567 -0.33 1.93 38.47
CA SER A 567 -0.56 0.71 37.66
C SER A 567 0.61 0.31 36.76
N GLY A 568 1.61 1.20 36.57
CA GLY A 568 2.79 0.90 35.76
C GLY A 568 2.79 1.49 34.34
N LYS A 569 1.72 2.19 33.87
CA LYS A 569 1.63 2.78 32.53
C LYS A 569 2.86 3.61 32.14
N ASN A 570 3.40 4.40 33.08
CA ASN A 570 4.59 5.21 32.81
C ASN A 570 5.86 4.37 32.64
N ILE A 571 5.97 3.22 33.31
CA ILE A 571 7.07 2.28 33.09
C ILE A 571 6.97 1.68 31.69
N PHE A 572 5.78 1.26 31.26
CA PHE A 572 5.57 0.78 29.90
C PHE A 572 6.06 1.77 28.84
N SER A 573 5.61 3.03 28.93
CA SER A 573 6.02 4.09 28.00
C SER A 573 7.52 4.39 28.06
N ASN A 574 8.09 4.45 29.26
CA ASN A 574 9.51 4.77 29.45
C ASN A 574 10.43 3.66 28.99
N MET A 575 10.01 2.40 29.06
CA MET A 575 10.82 1.28 28.59
C MET A 575 11.02 1.30 27.07
N LEU A 576 10.07 1.82 26.30
CA LEU A 576 10.17 1.90 24.83
C LEU A 576 11.40 2.73 24.38
N LYS A 577 11.85 3.71 25.17
CA LYS A 577 13.01 4.56 24.82
C LYS A 577 14.32 3.78 24.67
N TYR A 578 14.41 2.58 25.24
CA TYR A 578 15.58 1.71 25.14
C TYR A 578 15.56 0.81 23.88
N SER A 579 14.53 0.96 23.04
CA SER A 579 14.41 0.22 21.79
C SER A 579 14.07 1.13 20.59
N THR A 580 13.44 2.29 20.83
CA THR A 580 13.10 3.27 19.79
C THR A 580 13.17 4.69 20.38
N SER A 581 13.19 5.70 19.52
CA SER A 581 13.16 7.09 20.01
C SER A 581 11.73 7.46 20.44
N VAL A 582 11.61 8.03 21.65
CA VAL A 582 10.32 8.37 22.27
C VAL A 582 10.33 9.80 22.77
N LYS A 583 9.37 10.60 22.32
CA LYS A 583 9.04 11.90 22.90
C LYS A 583 7.92 11.75 23.91
N ASN A 584 8.19 12.11 25.18
CA ASN A 584 7.16 12.12 26.22
C ASN A 584 6.60 13.54 26.38
N LEU A 585 5.27 13.65 26.37
CA LEU A 585 4.53 14.88 26.64
C LEU A 585 3.54 14.64 27.79
N PRO A 586 3.54 15.50 28.82
CA PRO A 586 2.51 15.43 29.86
C PRO A 586 1.14 15.84 29.28
N GLY A 587 0.13 15.00 29.35
CA GLY A 587 -1.18 15.27 28.77
C GLY A 587 -1.90 16.48 29.35
N SER A 588 -1.60 16.85 30.60
CA SER A 588 -2.12 18.07 31.25
C SER A 588 -1.55 19.37 30.67
N GLN A 589 -0.42 19.32 29.99
CA GLN A 589 0.29 20.46 29.39
C GLN A 589 0.18 20.50 27.87
N VAL A 590 -0.41 19.47 27.26
CA VAL A 590 -0.53 19.38 25.81
C VAL A 590 -1.65 20.30 25.32
N VAL A 591 -1.30 21.23 24.46
CA VAL A 591 -2.24 22.02 23.67
C VAL A 591 -2.30 21.42 22.28
N LEU A 592 -3.48 20.89 21.92
CA LEU A 592 -3.70 20.24 20.61
C LEU A 592 -4.04 21.31 19.55
N ASP A 593 -3.01 21.98 19.06
CA ASP A 593 -3.13 23.02 18.03
C ASP A 593 -2.07 22.83 16.92
N LYS A 594 -2.00 23.80 16.02
CA LYS A 594 -1.03 23.80 14.89
C LYS A 594 0.45 23.78 15.33
N ASP A 595 0.75 24.13 16.57
CA ASP A 595 2.10 24.21 17.13
C ASP A 595 2.44 22.96 17.99
N PHE A 596 1.53 21.98 18.04
CA PHE A 596 1.65 20.75 18.85
C PHE A 596 2.98 20.00 18.64
N LEU A 597 3.49 19.95 17.41
CA LEU A 597 4.74 19.28 17.07
C LEU A 597 5.99 20.15 17.27
N GLN A 598 5.89 21.34 17.84
CA GLN A 598 7.01 22.27 17.98
C GLN A 598 8.20 21.70 18.77
N SER A 599 7.91 20.90 19.80
CA SER A 599 8.93 20.27 20.65
C SER A 599 9.37 18.88 20.17
N TRP A 600 8.74 18.35 19.10
CA TRP A 600 9.07 17.06 18.53
C TRP A 600 10.26 17.18 17.58
N ASP A 601 11.21 16.26 17.67
CA ASP A 601 12.43 16.22 16.87
C ASP A 601 12.58 14.88 16.10
N TYR A 602 11.52 14.51 15.42
CA TYR A 602 11.43 13.26 14.61
C TYR A 602 11.59 11.97 15.42
N GLU A 603 11.27 11.99 16.70
CA GLU A 603 11.15 10.76 17.48
C GLU A 603 10.07 9.87 16.90
N ARG A 604 10.31 8.56 16.84
CA ARG A 604 9.43 7.59 16.21
C ARG A 604 8.15 7.32 16.99
N VAL A 605 8.14 7.55 18.28
CA VAL A 605 6.96 7.41 19.14
C VAL A 605 6.72 8.72 19.89
N LEU A 606 5.50 9.20 19.81
CA LEU A 606 5.01 10.32 20.63
C LEU A 606 4.13 9.75 21.73
N SER A 607 4.61 9.80 22.96
CA SER A 607 3.91 9.34 24.16
C SER A 607 3.28 10.52 24.89
N ILE A 608 1.94 10.52 25.00
CA ILE A 608 1.18 11.54 25.72
C ILE A 608 0.66 10.90 27.00
N SER A 609 1.19 11.32 28.15
CA SER A 609 0.88 10.69 29.43
C SER A 609 -0.21 11.40 30.20
N ASP A 610 -1.06 10.63 30.86
CA ASP A 610 -2.10 11.07 31.79
C ASP A 610 -3.04 12.14 31.19
N VAL A 611 -3.58 11.85 30.01
CA VAL A 611 -4.50 12.78 29.35
C VAL A 611 -5.80 12.94 30.14
N PRO A 612 -6.37 14.16 30.20
CA PRO A 612 -7.58 14.45 30.95
C PRO A 612 -8.84 13.81 30.34
N LYS A 613 -9.94 13.76 31.07
CA LYS A 613 -11.22 13.18 30.66
C LYS A 613 -11.77 13.74 29.34
N LYS A 614 -11.54 15.02 29.06
CA LYS A 614 -11.99 15.74 27.85
C LYS A 614 -10.84 15.91 26.84
N PHE A 615 -10.06 14.87 26.62
CA PHE A 615 -8.97 14.92 25.63
C PHE A 615 -9.49 14.69 24.22
N ASP A 616 -9.07 15.51 23.26
CA ASP A 616 -9.50 15.43 21.87
C ASP A 616 -8.74 14.37 21.08
N PHE A 617 -9.27 13.16 21.06
CA PHE A 617 -8.73 12.07 20.23
C PHE A 617 -8.94 12.31 18.72
N LEU A 618 -9.86 13.16 18.31
CA LEU A 618 -10.10 13.43 16.89
C LEU A 618 -8.91 14.15 16.25
N PHE A 619 -8.27 15.05 17.00
CA PHE A 619 -7.03 15.69 16.58
C PHE A 619 -5.92 14.64 16.30
N LEU A 620 -5.79 13.63 17.17
CA LEU A 620 -4.80 12.56 16.99
C LEU A 620 -5.10 11.67 15.77
N LYS A 621 -6.35 11.57 15.33
CA LYS A 621 -6.73 10.85 14.12
C LYS A 621 -6.05 11.47 12.90
N GLU A 622 -6.10 12.79 12.76
CA GLU A 622 -5.45 13.50 11.66
C GLU A 622 -3.93 13.35 11.73
N LEU A 623 -3.35 13.49 12.92
CA LEU A 623 -1.93 13.32 13.16
C LEU A 623 -1.45 11.88 12.85
N SER A 624 -2.30 10.87 13.07
CA SER A 624 -1.93 9.46 12.85
C SER A 624 -1.81 9.08 11.38
N SER A 625 -2.58 9.71 10.49
CA SER A 625 -2.73 9.29 9.09
C SER A 625 -2.47 10.40 8.06
N GLY A 626 -2.27 11.64 8.50
CA GLY A 626 -2.05 12.79 7.65
C GLY A 626 -0.59 13.26 7.63
N ASN A 627 -0.28 14.17 6.71
CA ASN A 627 0.97 14.91 6.74
C ASN A 627 0.93 15.94 7.86
N GLY A 628 1.94 15.98 8.71
CA GLY A 628 2.08 16.94 9.78
C GLY A 628 2.74 18.24 9.32
N ILE A 629 2.46 19.31 10.03
CA ILE A 629 3.19 20.58 9.90
C ILE A 629 4.11 20.71 11.11
N ASN A 630 5.42 20.69 10.88
CA ASN A 630 6.41 20.97 11.93
C ASN A 630 6.84 22.43 11.82
N LYS A 631 6.48 23.22 12.82
CA LYS A 631 6.82 24.63 12.91
C LYS A 631 7.71 24.85 14.12
N LYS A 632 9.02 24.78 13.93
CA LYS A 632 9.99 25.13 14.99
C LYS A 632 10.20 26.64 15.04
N LEU A 633 10.33 27.19 16.23
CA LEU A 633 10.70 28.60 16.43
C LEU A 633 12.00 28.92 15.68
N PHE A 634 11.98 29.99 14.89
CA PHE A 634 13.12 30.48 14.08
C PHE A 634 13.59 29.54 12.96
N LYS A 635 12.78 28.52 12.57
CA LYS A 635 13.04 27.65 11.40
C LYS A 635 11.90 27.74 10.39
N ASN A 636 12.18 27.36 9.14
CA ASN A 636 11.16 27.29 8.10
C ASN A 636 10.09 26.25 8.44
N ILE A 637 8.84 26.54 8.12
CA ILE A 637 7.74 25.60 8.21
C ILE A 637 8.02 24.45 7.25
N SER A 638 8.04 23.22 7.73
CA SER A 638 8.21 22.01 6.91
C SER A 638 6.97 21.13 7.04
N THR A 639 6.52 20.60 5.91
CA THR A 639 5.59 19.47 5.90
C THR A 639 6.37 18.19 6.17
N VAL A 640 5.80 17.33 7.03
CA VAL A 640 6.37 16.04 7.39
C VAL A 640 5.54 14.96 6.72
N ASP A 641 6.17 14.13 5.94
CA ASP A 641 5.50 12.99 5.30
C ASP A 641 5.02 11.97 6.33
N VAL A 642 3.95 11.23 6.01
CA VAL A 642 3.34 10.22 6.90
C VAL A 642 4.36 9.21 7.43
N GLY A 643 5.32 8.80 6.59
CA GLY A 643 6.39 7.85 6.98
C GLY A 643 7.32 8.37 8.08
N ASP A 644 7.43 9.68 8.22
CA ASP A 644 8.25 10.34 9.24
C ASP A 644 7.45 10.81 10.45
N MET A 645 6.11 10.78 10.38
CA MET A 645 5.24 11.11 11.50
C MET A 645 5.37 10.08 12.63
N PRO A 646 5.27 10.51 13.91
CA PRO A 646 5.40 9.58 15.03
C PRO A 646 4.22 8.61 15.09
N LYS A 647 4.46 7.44 15.68
CA LYS A 647 3.41 6.55 16.18
C LYS A 647 2.92 7.08 17.51
N LEU A 648 1.63 6.93 17.76
CA LEU A 648 0.98 7.56 18.91
C LEU A 648 0.76 6.56 20.03
N LEU A 649 1.21 6.94 21.24
CA LEU A 649 0.97 6.25 22.50
C LEU A 649 0.33 7.22 23.46
N VAL A 650 -0.83 6.90 23.99
CA VAL A 650 -1.57 7.76 24.93
C VAL A 650 -1.83 6.98 26.20
N SER A 651 -1.63 7.56 27.36
CA SER A 651 -2.11 6.96 28.61
C SER A 651 -3.19 7.83 29.28
N THR A 652 -4.20 7.17 29.84
CA THR A 652 -5.29 7.82 30.54
C THR A 652 -5.81 6.98 31.71
N ASN A 653 -6.33 7.67 32.72
CA ASN A 653 -7.08 7.06 33.82
C ASN A 653 -8.60 7.13 33.57
N TYR A 654 -9.01 7.71 32.46
CA TYR A 654 -10.40 7.89 32.09
C TYR A 654 -10.77 7.04 30.87
N SER A 655 -12.08 6.79 30.68
CA SER A 655 -12.56 6.30 29.38
C SER A 655 -12.44 7.38 28.32
N TYR A 656 -12.32 6.96 27.08
CA TYR A 656 -12.25 7.87 25.93
C TYR A 656 -13.50 7.70 25.07
N GLU A 657 -14.08 8.81 24.62
CA GLU A 657 -15.23 8.78 23.70
C GLU A 657 -14.73 8.53 22.26
N VAL A 658 -15.35 7.60 21.57
CA VAL A 658 -15.10 7.31 20.16
C VAL A 658 -16.39 7.47 19.37
N SER A 659 -16.74 8.71 19.07
CA SER A 659 -17.94 9.04 18.28
C SER A 659 -17.75 8.84 16.77
N ASP A 660 -16.51 8.86 16.29
CA ASP A 660 -16.15 8.74 14.86
C ASP A 660 -15.71 7.31 14.50
N GLY A 661 -16.35 6.72 13.48
CA GLY A 661 -16.05 5.35 13.04
C GLY A 661 -14.62 5.17 12.48
N GLY A 662 -14.02 6.23 11.94
CA GLY A 662 -12.63 6.23 11.50
C GLY A 662 -11.66 6.22 12.68
N LEU A 663 -11.95 6.94 13.75
CA LEU A 663 -11.17 6.95 14.98
C LEU A 663 -11.28 5.59 15.71
N ARG A 664 -12.47 4.97 15.74
CA ARG A 664 -12.69 3.66 16.39
C ARG A 664 -11.76 2.58 15.83
N ARG A 665 -11.48 2.58 14.54
CA ARG A 665 -10.58 1.61 13.91
C ARG A 665 -9.09 1.87 14.21
N ARG A 666 -8.74 3.07 14.65
CA ARG A 666 -7.37 3.48 14.93
C ARG A 666 -6.99 3.34 16.40
N ILE A 667 -7.95 3.45 17.29
CA ILE A 667 -7.70 3.29 18.72
C ILE A 667 -7.56 1.81 19.08
N ILE A 668 -6.40 1.48 19.63
CA ILE A 668 -6.04 0.14 20.07
C ILE A 668 -5.74 0.19 21.57
N PRO A 669 -6.66 -0.26 22.42
CA PRO A 669 -6.48 -0.23 23.85
C PRO A 669 -5.55 -1.34 24.34
N ILE A 670 -4.74 -1.01 25.34
CA ILE A 670 -4.04 -1.95 26.22
C ILE A 670 -4.56 -1.71 27.64
N GLU A 671 -5.23 -2.68 28.21
CA GLU A 671 -5.81 -2.59 29.55
C GLU A 671 -4.80 -2.99 30.62
N PHE A 672 -4.57 -2.07 31.57
CA PHE A 672 -3.74 -2.30 32.74
C PHE A 672 -4.57 -2.80 33.91
N THR A 673 -4.12 -3.88 34.54
CA THR A 673 -4.70 -4.41 35.75
C THR A 673 -4.46 -3.46 36.93
N ASP A 674 -5.17 -3.65 38.02
CA ASP A 674 -4.95 -2.92 39.28
C ASP A 674 -3.90 -3.56 40.20
N PHE A 675 -3.21 -4.61 39.72
CA PHE A 675 -2.26 -5.38 40.51
C PHE A 675 -1.22 -4.49 41.20
N PHE A 676 -0.51 -3.66 40.43
CA PHE A 676 0.54 -2.82 41.01
C PHE A 676 0.00 -1.65 41.82
N THR A 677 -1.21 -1.18 41.53
CA THR A 677 -1.88 -0.19 42.38
C THR A 677 -2.13 -0.78 43.79
N LYS A 678 -2.58 -2.01 43.86
CA LYS A 678 -2.78 -2.75 45.11
C LYS A 678 -1.46 -3.13 45.81
N ALA A 679 -0.44 -3.44 45.03
CA ALA A 679 0.90 -3.83 45.53
C ALA A 679 1.79 -2.64 45.94
N GLY A 680 1.29 -1.40 45.89
CA GLY A 680 2.06 -0.21 46.25
C GLY A 680 3.06 0.24 45.19
N GLY A 681 2.87 -0.19 43.93
CA GLY A 681 3.70 0.17 42.77
C GLY A 681 4.68 -0.93 42.35
N VAL A 682 5.15 -0.78 41.09
CA VAL A 682 6.05 -1.76 40.45
C VAL A 682 7.38 -1.92 41.20
N ASN A 683 8.01 -0.80 41.54
CA ASN A 683 9.31 -0.82 42.21
C ASN A 683 9.20 -1.43 43.62
N THR A 684 8.12 -1.19 44.34
CA THR A 684 7.84 -1.78 45.63
C THR A 684 7.67 -3.29 45.52
N HIS A 685 6.89 -3.75 44.54
CA HIS A 685 6.64 -5.17 44.34
C HIS A 685 7.92 -5.97 44.02
N PHE A 686 8.75 -5.45 43.12
CA PHE A 686 9.98 -6.14 42.69
C PHE A 686 11.20 -5.83 43.60
N GLY A 687 11.11 -4.88 44.49
CA GLY A 687 12.25 -4.40 45.30
C GLY A 687 13.39 -3.82 44.47
N LYS A 688 13.11 -3.36 43.23
CA LYS A 688 14.08 -2.85 42.26
C LYS A 688 13.50 -1.64 41.48
N MET A 689 14.34 -0.69 41.15
CA MET A 689 14.02 0.44 40.28
C MET A 689 14.13 0.01 38.82
N PHE A 690 13.07 0.18 38.05
CA PHE A 690 13.02 -0.15 36.60
C PHE A 690 13.49 1.05 35.76
N PRO A 691 14.50 0.89 34.89
CA PRO A 691 15.42 -0.23 34.75
C PRO A 691 16.77 -0.02 35.45
N THR A 692 16.88 0.94 36.37
CA THR A 692 18.17 1.37 36.96
C THR A 692 18.95 0.22 37.61
N ASP A 693 18.24 -0.69 38.27
CA ASP A 693 18.82 -1.85 38.97
C ASP A 693 18.88 -3.12 38.12
N TRP A 694 18.73 -3.01 36.79
CA TRP A 694 18.73 -4.16 35.91
C TRP A 694 20.13 -4.71 35.66
N THR A 695 20.25 -6.01 35.68
CA THR A 695 21.45 -6.75 35.30
C THR A 695 21.57 -6.87 33.78
N ALA A 696 22.72 -7.32 33.28
CA ALA A 696 22.89 -7.63 31.86
C ALA A 696 21.90 -8.70 31.37
N GLN A 697 21.51 -9.65 32.24
CA GLN A 697 20.51 -10.69 31.91
C GLN A 697 19.11 -10.09 31.80
N ASP A 698 18.74 -9.12 32.63
CA ASP A 698 17.46 -8.43 32.56
C ASP A 698 17.36 -7.66 31.24
N TRP A 699 18.43 -6.99 30.82
CA TRP A 699 18.52 -6.30 29.54
C TRP A 699 18.44 -7.26 28.35
N GLN A 700 19.13 -8.40 28.40
CA GLN A 700 19.05 -9.41 27.33
C GLN A 700 17.62 -9.94 27.18
N ALA A 701 16.96 -10.24 28.28
CA ALA A 701 15.58 -10.70 28.26
C ALA A 701 14.63 -9.63 27.69
N TYR A 702 14.82 -8.36 28.09
CA TYR A 702 14.10 -7.24 27.53
C TYR A 702 14.26 -7.16 26.00
N ASP A 703 15.50 -7.21 25.51
CA ASP A 703 15.78 -7.12 24.08
C ASP A 703 15.12 -8.28 23.30
N ASN A 704 15.22 -9.50 23.80
CA ASN A 704 14.56 -10.66 23.19
C ASN A 704 13.02 -10.50 23.14
N ILE A 705 12.39 -9.93 24.18
CA ILE A 705 10.96 -9.62 24.18
C ILE A 705 10.62 -8.58 23.10
N ILE A 706 11.44 -7.54 22.95
CA ILE A 706 11.23 -6.51 21.92
C ILE A 706 11.37 -7.10 20.53
N LEU A 707 12.41 -7.89 20.26
CA LEU A 707 12.61 -8.54 18.95
C LEU A 707 11.44 -9.48 18.62
N ALA A 708 11.02 -10.30 19.57
CA ALA A 708 9.85 -11.17 19.42
C ALA A 708 8.56 -10.36 19.19
N SER A 709 8.40 -9.22 19.87
CA SER A 709 7.24 -8.32 19.68
C SER A 709 7.21 -7.73 18.28
N ILE A 710 8.36 -7.28 17.76
CA ILE A 710 8.47 -6.77 16.40
C ILE A 710 8.09 -7.87 15.39
N GLN A 711 8.59 -9.09 15.57
CA GLN A 711 8.22 -10.24 14.74
C GLN A 711 6.72 -10.51 14.78
N GLN A 712 6.10 -10.48 15.98
CA GLN A 712 4.66 -10.67 16.13
C GLN A 712 3.85 -9.58 15.38
N TRP A 713 4.31 -8.35 15.38
CA TRP A 713 3.73 -7.29 14.57
C TRP A 713 3.87 -7.57 13.07
N LEU A 714 5.08 -7.92 12.59
CA LEU A 714 5.35 -8.18 11.18
C LEU A 714 4.60 -9.40 10.63
N LYS A 715 4.18 -10.34 11.48
CA LYS A 715 3.31 -11.47 11.08
C LYS A 715 1.90 -11.04 10.73
N VAL A 716 1.35 -10.05 11.40
CA VAL A 716 -0.06 -9.65 11.24
C VAL A 716 -0.21 -8.37 10.43
N MET A 717 0.69 -7.42 10.60
CA MET A 717 0.73 -6.09 9.97
C MET A 717 -0.62 -5.34 10.03
N ARG A 718 -1.45 -5.73 10.97
CA ARG A 718 -2.75 -5.10 11.24
C ARG A 718 -3.15 -5.32 12.68
N LEU A 719 -3.39 -4.23 13.39
CA LEU A 719 -3.96 -4.29 14.73
C LEU A 719 -5.49 -4.21 14.66
N THR A 720 -6.13 -4.96 15.53
CA THR A 720 -7.57 -4.89 15.78
C THR A 720 -7.79 -4.64 17.26
N ALA A 721 -8.67 -3.71 17.59
CA ALA A 721 -8.99 -3.47 19.00
C ALA A 721 -9.56 -4.74 19.62
N PRO A 722 -9.00 -5.25 20.73
CA PRO A 722 -9.58 -6.36 21.46
C PRO A 722 -10.91 -5.92 22.08
N GLN A 723 -11.73 -6.88 22.41
CA GLN A 723 -12.84 -6.59 23.30
C GLN A 723 -12.28 -6.24 24.69
N LEU A 724 -12.78 -5.16 25.29
CA LEU A 724 -12.41 -4.79 26.64
C LEU A 724 -12.76 -5.91 27.61
N THR A 725 -11.95 -6.07 28.66
CA THR A 725 -12.31 -6.94 29.79
C THR A 725 -13.63 -6.47 30.40
N GLU A 726 -14.28 -7.31 31.20
CA GLU A 726 -15.53 -6.91 31.86
C GLU A 726 -15.35 -5.65 32.69
N GLY A 727 -14.27 -5.54 33.46
CA GLY A 727 -13.97 -4.35 34.25
C GLY A 727 -13.67 -3.11 33.42
N GLY A 728 -12.93 -3.26 32.32
CA GLY A 728 -12.64 -2.18 31.37
C GLY A 728 -13.90 -1.69 30.67
N TRP A 729 -14.75 -2.62 30.21
CA TRP A 729 -16.05 -2.29 29.60
C TRP A 729 -16.96 -1.60 30.61
N GLN A 730 -17.07 -2.15 31.82
CA GLN A 730 -17.90 -1.57 32.89
C GLN A 730 -17.48 -0.12 33.20
N LYS A 731 -16.20 0.11 33.38
CA LYS A 731 -15.64 1.46 33.60
C LYS A 731 -16.00 2.43 32.47
N GLN A 732 -15.84 2.02 31.22
CA GLN A 732 -16.19 2.82 30.06
C GLN A 732 -17.69 3.12 30.06
N TYR A 733 -18.52 2.10 30.31
CA TYR A 733 -19.96 2.23 30.36
C TYR A 733 -20.43 3.17 31.46
N GLU A 734 -19.89 3.04 32.69
CA GLU A 734 -20.20 3.91 33.82
C GLU A 734 -19.82 5.38 33.58
N GLN A 735 -18.67 5.62 32.92
CA GLN A 735 -18.23 6.97 32.60
C GLN A 735 -19.04 7.62 31.49
N GLU A 736 -19.55 6.83 30.55
CA GLU A 736 -20.34 7.30 29.42
C GLU A 736 -21.82 7.49 29.78
N TYR A 737 -22.38 6.52 30.53
CA TYR A 737 -23.82 6.49 30.80
C TYR A 737 -24.18 6.66 32.29
N GLY A 738 -23.19 6.62 33.18
CA GLY A 738 -23.35 6.76 34.63
C GLY A 738 -23.61 5.41 35.33
N LEU A 739 -23.07 5.29 36.55
CA LEU A 739 -23.21 4.09 37.40
C LEU A 739 -24.69 3.76 37.68
N LEU A 740 -25.52 4.73 37.99
CA LEU A 740 -26.95 4.51 38.27
C LEU A 740 -27.69 3.96 37.03
N THR A 741 -27.30 4.32 35.82
CA THR A 741 -27.87 3.78 34.60
C THR A 741 -27.49 2.31 34.42
N LEU A 742 -26.25 1.96 34.68
CA LEU A 742 -25.79 0.56 34.64
C LEU A 742 -26.53 -0.29 35.65
N GLN A 743 -26.57 0.15 36.91
CA GLN A 743 -27.29 -0.55 37.98
C GLN A 743 -28.78 -0.77 37.64
N PHE A 744 -29.45 0.27 37.13
CA PHE A 744 -30.82 0.16 36.67
C PHE A 744 -31.02 -0.92 35.61
N ILE A 745 -30.11 -0.97 34.64
CA ILE A 745 -30.17 -1.97 33.56
C ILE A 745 -29.90 -3.36 34.12
N GLU A 746 -28.86 -3.53 34.94
CA GLU A 746 -28.48 -4.84 35.52
C GLU A 746 -29.57 -5.43 36.41
N GLU A 747 -30.25 -4.61 37.19
CA GLU A 747 -31.36 -5.05 38.03
C GLU A 747 -32.59 -5.51 37.27
N ASN A 748 -32.84 -4.90 36.09
CA ASN A 748 -34.11 -5.12 35.36
C ASN A 748 -33.96 -5.98 34.11
N ILE A 749 -32.75 -6.11 33.53
CA ILE A 749 -32.54 -6.73 32.20
C ILE A 749 -33.03 -8.17 32.11
N LYS A 750 -32.89 -8.94 33.16
CA LYS A 750 -33.31 -10.35 33.21
C LYS A 750 -34.84 -10.45 33.07
N ASP A 751 -35.54 -9.59 33.76
CA ASP A 751 -37.01 -9.51 33.70
C ASP A 751 -37.49 -9.04 32.35
N TRP A 752 -36.80 -8.04 31.77
CA TRP A 752 -37.17 -7.52 30.44
C TRP A 752 -36.96 -8.57 29.33
N VAL A 753 -35.91 -9.35 29.40
CA VAL A 753 -35.66 -10.45 28.47
C VAL A 753 -36.69 -11.57 28.67
N HIS A 754 -37.13 -11.81 29.92
CA HIS A 754 -38.15 -12.81 30.19
C HIS A 754 -39.56 -12.41 29.64
N ILE A 755 -39.97 -11.14 29.86
CA ILE A 755 -41.26 -10.63 29.41
C ILE A 755 -41.25 -10.18 27.93
N LYS A 756 -40.10 -10.16 27.31
CA LYS A 756 -39.82 -9.82 25.90
C LYS A 756 -40.20 -8.41 25.46
N LYS A 757 -41.14 -7.75 26.10
CA LYS A 757 -41.62 -6.40 25.73
C LYS A 757 -41.90 -5.57 26.97
N VAL A 758 -41.50 -4.30 26.95
CA VAL A 758 -41.76 -3.31 28.00
C VAL A 758 -42.33 -2.04 27.40
N GLN A 759 -43.51 -1.62 27.88
CA GLN A 759 -44.14 -0.38 27.42
C GLN A 759 -43.20 0.81 27.71
N ILE A 760 -42.94 1.66 26.71
CA ILE A 760 -41.97 2.77 26.83
C ILE A 760 -42.32 3.70 28.00
N LYS A 761 -43.60 3.95 28.25
CA LYS A 761 -44.01 4.79 29.36
C LYS A 761 -43.66 4.17 30.70
N VAL A 762 -43.90 2.88 30.90
CA VAL A 762 -43.57 2.11 32.09
C VAL A 762 -42.07 2.09 32.31
N PHE A 763 -41.29 1.82 31.24
CA PHE A 763 -39.84 1.84 31.28
C PHE A 763 -39.27 3.18 31.71
N ASN A 764 -39.74 4.27 31.13
CA ASN A 764 -39.26 5.61 31.48
C ASN A 764 -39.62 6.00 32.93
N THR A 765 -40.84 5.65 33.37
CA THR A 765 -41.26 5.90 34.77
C THR A 765 -40.38 5.10 35.75
N ALA A 766 -40.10 3.83 35.46
CA ALA A 766 -39.24 2.99 36.30
C ALA A 766 -37.81 3.59 36.40
N TYR A 767 -37.23 4.03 35.24
CA TYR A 767 -35.92 4.69 35.26
C TYR A 767 -35.93 5.99 36.05
N ASP A 768 -36.97 6.80 35.93
CA ASP A 768 -37.12 8.06 36.65
C ASP A 768 -37.20 7.84 38.16
N THR A 769 -37.96 6.85 38.59
CA THR A 769 -38.14 6.47 40.00
C THR A 769 -36.81 5.92 40.54
N PHE A 770 -36.22 4.94 39.87
CA PHE A 770 -34.95 4.37 40.31
C PHE A 770 -33.85 5.42 40.46
N TYR A 771 -33.71 6.32 39.45
CA TYR A 771 -32.69 7.35 39.47
C TYR A 771 -32.86 8.34 40.61
N SER A 772 -34.10 8.68 40.93
CA SER A 772 -34.41 9.59 42.00
C SER A 772 -34.23 8.95 43.38
N GLU A 773 -34.64 7.71 43.58
CA GLU A 773 -34.53 6.96 44.86
C GLU A 773 -33.08 6.66 45.22
N ASN A 774 -32.21 6.45 44.23
CA ASN A 774 -30.79 6.22 44.44
C ASN A 774 -29.92 7.49 44.46
N GLY A 775 -30.52 8.65 44.75
CA GLY A 775 -29.81 9.92 44.95
C GLY A 775 -29.22 10.51 43.66
N GLY A 776 -29.75 10.17 42.51
CA GLY A 776 -29.30 10.67 41.21
C GLY A 776 -29.58 12.15 41.03
N ASN A 777 -28.59 12.93 40.58
CA ASN A 777 -28.76 14.34 40.27
C ASN A 777 -29.45 14.52 38.92
N LYS A 778 -30.56 15.22 38.88
CA LYS A 778 -31.36 15.46 37.65
C LYS A 778 -30.55 16.04 36.50
N LEU A 779 -29.50 16.81 36.79
CA LEU A 779 -28.62 17.41 35.77
C LEU A 779 -27.80 16.37 34.98
N TYR A 780 -27.53 15.19 35.56
CA TYR A 780 -26.73 14.13 34.94
C TYR A 780 -27.57 12.94 34.48
N LYS A 781 -28.90 13.02 34.65
CA LYS A 781 -29.81 11.99 34.17
C LYS A 781 -29.81 11.93 32.63
N LEU A 782 -29.74 10.76 32.08
CA LEU A 782 -29.72 10.59 30.64
C LEU A 782 -31.05 10.97 29.97
N SER A 783 -30.98 11.64 28.84
CA SER A 783 -32.13 11.82 27.96
C SER A 783 -32.56 10.45 27.37
N SER A 784 -33.80 10.36 26.91
CA SER A 784 -34.34 9.12 26.31
C SER A 784 -33.49 8.59 25.12
N ILE A 785 -32.85 9.51 24.36
CA ILE A 785 -31.96 9.13 23.26
C ILE A 785 -30.69 8.47 23.81
N ARG A 786 -30.02 9.09 24.76
CA ARG A 786 -28.81 8.53 25.39
C ARG A 786 -29.09 7.27 26.20
N LEU A 787 -30.28 7.17 26.82
CA LEU A 787 -30.69 5.96 27.54
C LEU A 787 -30.93 4.79 26.56
N ASN A 788 -31.45 5.03 25.35
CA ASN A 788 -31.52 4.02 24.33
C ASN A 788 -30.10 3.57 23.86
N SER A 789 -29.17 4.51 23.66
CA SER A 789 -27.79 4.17 23.34
C SER A 789 -27.13 3.35 24.44
N ALA A 790 -27.41 3.64 25.71
CA ALA A 790 -26.93 2.86 26.84
C ALA A 790 -27.47 1.41 26.78
N LEU A 791 -28.78 1.25 26.52
CA LEU A 791 -29.39 -0.09 26.36
C LEU A 791 -28.80 -0.83 25.15
N GLU A 792 -28.66 -0.18 24.01
CA GLU A 792 -28.03 -0.78 22.82
C GLU A 792 -26.61 -1.28 23.13
N SER A 793 -25.80 -0.45 23.77
CA SER A 793 -24.43 -0.81 24.15
C SER A 793 -24.38 -1.99 25.12
N TYR A 794 -25.26 -1.99 26.15
CA TYR A 794 -25.34 -3.07 27.13
C TYR A 794 -25.80 -4.38 26.47
N CYS A 795 -26.89 -4.33 25.71
CA CYS A 795 -27.48 -5.49 25.08
C CYS A 795 -26.52 -6.11 24.03
N GLN A 796 -25.83 -5.29 23.24
CA GLN A 796 -24.82 -5.75 22.31
C GLN A 796 -23.68 -6.48 23.01
N LYS A 797 -23.20 -5.98 24.13
CA LYS A 797 -22.12 -6.61 24.93
C LYS A 797 -22.53 -7.96 25.46
N HIS A 798 -23.77 -8.10 25.93
CA HIS A 798 -24.28 -9.30 26.60
C HIS A 798 -25.06 -10.24 25.66
N GLY A 799 -25.04 -10.02 24.35
CA GLY A 799 -25.72 -10.88 23.36
C GLY A 799 -27.23 -10.89 23.50
N ILE A 800 -27.82 -9.74 23.83
CA ILE A 800 -29.28 -9.53 23.97
C ILE A 800 -29.76 -8.77 22.76
N TYR A 801 -30.81 -9.26 22.11
CA TYR A 801 -31.52 -8.48 21.08
C TYR A 801 -32.29 -7.33 21.72
N PHE A 802 -32.18 -6.15 21.19
CA PHE A 802 -32.87 -4.97 21.66
C PHE A 802 -33.41 -4.13 20.49
N GLU A 803 -34.72 -3.81 20.55
CA GLU A 803 -35.35 -2.86 19.63
C GLU A 803 -35.93 -1.69 20.43
N LYS A 804 -35.48 -0.50 20.12
CA LYS A 804 -35.77 0.73 20.91
C LYS A 804 -37.24 1.15 20.91
N GLN A 805 -37.98 0.84 19.84
CA GLN A 805 -39.39 1.20 19.73
C GLN A 805 -40.11 0.34 18.69
N VAL A 806 -41.19 -0.33 19.09
CA VAL A 806 -42.12 -1.05 18.24
C VAL A 806 -43.54 -0.65 18.63
N LEU A 807 -44.43 -0.56 17.64
CA LEU A 807 -45.85 -0.33 17.86
C LEU A 807 -46.57 -1.68 17.99
N ILE A 808 -47.21 -1.95 19.13
CA ILE A 808 -47.94 -3.17 19.37
C ILE A 808 -49.39 -2.82 19.69
N LYS A 809 -50.35 -3.53 19.06
CA LYS A 809 -51.77 -3.38 19.29
C LYS A 809 -52.23 -4.47 20.25
N GLU A 810 -52.65 -4.12 21.45
CA GLU A 810 -53.23 -5.01 22.46
C GLU A 810 -54.59 -4.49 22.92
N ASN A 811 -55.59 -5.39 22.94
CA ASN A 811 -56.96 -5.05 23.36
C ASN A 811 -57.55 -3.84 22.64
N GLY A 812 -57.20 -3.66 21.36
CA GLY A 812 -57.67 -2.54 20.54
C GLY A 812 -56.89 -1.23 20.70
N ILE A 813 -55.97 -1.14 21.64
CA ILE A 813 -55.11 0.02 21.90
C ILE A 813 -53.74 -0.22 21.28
N VAL A 814 -53.25 0.77 20.52
CA VAL A 814 -51.87 0.77 19.96
C VAL A 814 -50.97 1.54 20.90
N ASP A 815 -49.90 0.92 21.40
CA ASP A 815 -48.91 1.58 22.24
C ASP A 815 -47.51 1.25 21.82
N ARG A 816 -46.53 1.97 22.39
CA ARG A 816 -45.10 1.86 22.05
C ARG A 816 -44.34 1.02 23.09
N TYR A 817 -43.62 0.02 22.61
CA TYR A 817 -42.86 -0.91 23.42
C TYR A 817 -41.37 -0.91 23.05
N LYS A 818 -40.51 -1.26 24.00
CA LYS A 818 -39.12 -1.73 23.80
C LYS A 818 -39.17 -3.27 23.79
N LEU A 819 -38.43 -3.88 22.88
CA LEU A 819 -38.31 -5.35 22.80
C LEU A 819 -36.93 -5.79 23.28
N PHE A 820 -36.91 -6.91 23.99
CA PHE A 820 -35.72 -7.60 24.47
C PHE A 820 -35.87 -9.11 24.22
N ASP A 821 -34.83 -9.75 23.67
CA ASP A 821 -34.82 -11.21 23.49
C ASP A 821 -33.38 -11.76 23.52
N LYS A 822 -33.21 -13.08 23.59
CA LYS A 822 -31.89 -13.68 23.44
C LYS A 822 -31.46 -13.68 21.97
N MET A 823 -30.23 -13.28 21.66
CA MET A 823 -29.71 -13.42 20.30
C MET A 823 -29.72 -14.89 19.84
N GLY A 824 -30.38 -15.18 18.70
CA GLY A 824 -30.49 -16.52 18.14
C GLY A 824 -31.83 -17.23 18.36
N GLN A 825 -32.76 -16.68 19.12
CA GLN A 825 -34.13 -17.15 19.28
C GLN A 825 -35.12 -16.05 18.84
N ILE A 826 -35.08 -15.66 17.58
CA ILE A 826 -36.18 -14.84 17.04
C ILE A 826 -37.35 -15.83 16.77
N ASP A 827 -38.33 -15.87 17.67
CA ASP A 827 -39.60 -16.56 17.45
C ASP A 827 -40.28 -15.98 16.22
N SER A 828 -40.55 -16.82 15.24
CA SER A 828 -41.32 -16.47 14.02
C SER A 828 -42.75 -15.99 14.27
N ASP A 829 -43.19 -16.00 15.48
CA ASP A 829 -44.54 -15.64 15.90
C ASP A 829 -44.69 -14.25 16.53
N MET A 830 -43.70 -13.40 16.42
CA MET A 830 -43.86 -12.00 16.84
C MET A 830 -44.67 -11.22 15.79
N PRO A 831 -45.79 -10.61 16.14
CA PRO A 831 -46.57 -9.79 15.21
C PRO A 831 -45.78 -8.52 14.89
N PHE A 832 -45.30 -8.43 13.66
CA PHE A 832 -44.79 -7.21 13.06
C PHE A 832 -45.93 -6.29 12.67
#